data_e6cf2a9c14bf29eb131fd76cc497538b
#
_entry.id   e6cf2a9c14bf29eb131fd76cc497538b
#
_cell.length_a   1.000
_cell.length_b   1.000
_cell.length_c   1.000
_cell.angle_alpha   90.00
_cell.angle_beta   90.00
_cell.angle_gamma   90.00
#
_symmetry.space_group_name_H-M   'P 1'
#
loop_
_entity.id
_entity.type
_entity.pdbx_description
1 polymer ?
#
loop_
_entity_poly.entity_id
_entity_poly.type
_entity_poly.pdbx_seq_one_letter_code
_entity_poly.pdbx_strand_id
1 'polypeptide(L)'
;MRDNEPHEIPAQTSPGLTRSASGVGEPEHLGEKWATGTRKKWLRCENKALLECYYSSNPSQRGYMQRMCGEWERRNPHSRLMAKQLVAQCSNIHKRQLLSQLEIDEIQHKCYGKGEPGRQVRGEVSPSPQPEIGYEAPISTDTLSEAATDLKDKIMARINRQPRTPLQRLSEVPSESLMEDVNAALRAIPTTTITETNELIYASASVILEVLGYKSNHGSHEKQYPPWKRRLEAKIKAAQREVSQMTEAQRGAMKRPMPKRYSQMTIPEALEIAKQRLQALASRLKRYTRDNEARRINRLFATQPAKVYSQWQGNNNRADPPRLETEQYWKGIWEREASHNSDAQWLVDLREDHSNLPEQNPVTITVADIQHRVSGMKNWTAPGPDMIHVYWLKKLTAIHKRLAAQMNQLLRDGTHPEWLTEGRTILIMKDPSKGAVPSNYRPITCLSTTWKLMSGIIAAKISGHMSQYMSEAQKGIGKDTRGAKHQLLVDRTVAKDCRMRHTNLCTAWIDYKKAYDSMPHTWITECLELYNINRTLRAFIANSMRLWRTTLEANGKPLAQVSIKCGIYQGDALSPLLFCIGLNPLSQIINKTGYGYRLRNGATISHLLYMDDIKLYAESERDIDSLIHTTRIYSSDIGMSFGLEKCGRMVTKRGKVIHTEGVSLPEGRIADIEDNYKYLGIPQANGHLEQATRNAATAKYLQRVRQVLRSQLMGKNKSRAINSYALPVIRYPAGIIRWPKEEIQTTDVETQKLLTMHGGFHPISSTLRLYASRKEGGRGLVSVRATIQDETSKIHKYIKEKAPTDDVLSECLRQWRTEDEMLEEGPSWEDKPLHGMYHRNITEVADLNKSYQWLERAGLKDSTEALILAAQEQALSTRAIEAQIYHTRQDPRCRLCKEAPETVQHIRCWQGKHTWNAITK
;
A
#
# COMPACT_ATOMS: atom_id res chain seq x y z
N MET A 1 -8.24 -15.46 -65.31
CA MET A 1 -9.50 -15.00 -65.90
C MET A 1 -10.00 -13.84 -65.09
N ARG A 2 -9.75 -12.68 -65.69
CA ARG A 2 -10.52 -11.42 -65.75
C ARG A 2 -10.76 -10.75 -64.45
N ASP A 3 -10.02 -9.67 -64.13
CA ASP A 3 -10.20 -8.26 -64.57
C ASP A 3 -11.42 -7.62 -63.92
N ASN A 4 -11.37 -6.54 -63.21
CA ASN A 4 -10.85 -5.21 -63.50
C ASN A 4 -10.80 -4.32 -62.26
N GLU A 5 -9.71 -3.57 -62.17
CA GLU A 5 -9.57 -2.25 -61.56
C GLU A 5 -10.19 -1.17 -62.49
N PRO A 6 -10.03 0.15 -62.22
CA PRO A 6 -9.98 0.98 -61.00
C PRO A 6 -10.83 2.29 -61.13
N HIS A 7 -10.80 3.20 -60.18
CA HIS A 7 -10.78 4.65 -60.44
C HIS A 7 -10.17 5.48 -59.28
N GLU A 8 -9.25 6.32 -59.69
CA GLU A 8 -8.37 7.24 -58.99
C GLU A 8 -9.06 8.51 -58.47
N ILE A 9 -8.58 9.02 -57.37
CA ILE A 9 -7.94 10.30 -56.92
C ILE A 9 -8.39 11.61 -57.67
N PRO A 10 -8.49 12.82 -57.01
CA PRO A 10 -7.25 13.54 -56.70
C PRO A 10 -7.16 14.32 -55.37
N ALA A 11 -5.88 14.44 -55.00
CA ALA A 11 -5.33 15.37 -54.00
C ALA A 11 -5.21 16.81 -54.55
N GLN A 12 -5.08 17.78 -53.64
CA GLN A 12 -4.26 19.02 -53.73
C GLN A 12 -4.42 19.84 -52.45
N THR A 13 -3.41 20.09 -51.72
CA THR A 13 -2.21 20.95 -51.69
C THR A 13 -2.40 22.11 -50.74
N SER A 14 -1.45 22.19 -49.80
CA SER A 14 -1.12 23.38 -49.01
C SER A 14 -0.50 24.47 -49.92
N PRO A 15 -0.44 25.75 -49.52
CA PRO A 15 0.65 26.29 -48.75
C PRO A 15 0.37 27.53 -47.85
N GLY A 16 1.10 27.68 -46.80
CA GLY A 16 2.14 28.63 -46.41
C GLY A 16 1.81 30.10 -46.11
N LEU A 17 2.20 30.50 -44.93
CA LEU A 17 2.87 31.70 -44.50
C LEU A 17 2.19 33.11 -44.57
N THR A 18 2.21 33.76 -43.46
CA THR A 18 2.65 35.10 -43.08
C THR A 18 1.62 36.10 -42.53
N ARG A 19 1.94 36.53 -41.31
CA ARG A 19 1.96 37.89 -40.70
C ARG A 19 0.78 38.86 -40.79
N SER A 20 0.43 39.28 -39.62
CA SER A 20 0.40 40.65 -39.03
C SER A 20 -0.98 41.28 -38.76
N ALA A 21 -1.09 41.69 -37.54
CA ALA A 21 -1.56 42.95 -36.97
C ALA A 21 -3.08 43.25 -36.87
N SER A 22 -3.42 43.51 -35.61
CA SER A 22 -4.35 44.53 -35.10
C SER A 22 -5.81 44.47 -35.53
N GLY A 23 -6.67 44.35 -34.53
CA GLY A 23 -8.08 44.63 -34.61
C GLY A 23 -8.82 44.31 -33.32
N VAL A 24 -9.13 45.37 -32.59
CA VAL A 24 -10.03 45.38 -31.43
C VAL A 24 -11.43 44.98 -31.87
N GLY A 25 -12.03 43.98 -31.22
CA GLY A 25 -13.41 43.57 -31.42
C GLY A 25 -13.97 42.97 -30.11
N GLU A 26 -14.97 43.62 -29.58
CA GLU A 26 -15.72 43.21 -28.40
C GLU A 26 -16.35 41.83 -28.56
N PRO A 27 -16.61 41.11 -27.47
CA PRO A 27 -17.09 39.73 -27.52
C PRO A 27 -18.63 39.69 -27.61
N GLU A 28 -19.12 39.03 -28.62
CA GLU A 28 -20.54 38.60 -28.71
C GLU A 28 -20.90 37.57 -27.63
N HIS A 29 -22.05 37.83 -27.00
CA HIS A 29 -22.71 36.95 -26.07
C HIS A 29 -23.25 35.70 -26.75
N LEU A 30 -22.72 34.53 -26.38
CA LEU A 30 -23.39 33.24 -26.60
C LEU A 30 -23.75 32.59 -25.24
N GLY A 31 -25.02 32.68 -24.92
CA GLY A 31 -25.62 31.98 -23.78
C GLY A 31 -25.77 30.48 -24.07
N GLU A 32 -24.89 29.66 -23.51
CA GLU A 32 -25.06 28.20 -23.50
C GLU A 32 -25.79 27.72 -22.23
N LYS A 33 -26.89 27.02 -22.46
CA LYS A 33 -27.65 26.29 -21.44
C LYS A 33 -26.81 25.14 -20.88
N TRP A 34 -26.60 25.17 -19.60
CA TRP A 34 -25.84 24.12 -18.88
C TRP A 34 -26.67 22.83 -18.74
N ALA A 35 -26.21 21.74 -19.35
CA ALA A 35 -26.68 20.40 -19.04
C ALA A 35 -26.05 19.93 -17.70
N THR A 36 -26.88 19.45 -16.82
CA THR A 36 -26.53 18.92 -15.50
C THR A 36 -25.66 17.67 -15.66
N GLY A 37 -24.37 17.75 -15.22
CA GLY A 37 -23.54 16.54 -15.07
C GLY A 37 -22.07 16.63 -15.48
N THR A 38 -21.63 17.62 -16.25
CA THR A 38 -20.22 17.76 -16.65
C THR A 38 -19.43 18.64 -15.71
N ARG A 39 -18.26 18.16 -15.23
CA ARG A 39 -17.31 18.97 -14.46
C ARG A 39 -16.88 20.17 -15.30
N LYS A 40 -17.05 21.39 -14.79
CA LYS A 40 -16.58 22.63 -15.45
C LYS A 40 -15.10 22.49 -15.83
N LYS A 41 -14.77 22.70 -17.11
CA LYS A 41 -13.39 22.85 -17.58
C LYS A 41 -12.95 24.29 -17.32
N TRP A 42 -12.01 24.48 -16.38
CA TRP A 42 -11.48 25.80 -16.04
C TRP A 42 -10.42 26.26 -17.05
N LEU A 43 -10.59 27.45 -17.59
CA LEU A 43 -9.61 28.09 -18.45
C LEU A 43 -8.47 28.69 -17.61
N ARG A 44 -7.30 28.93 -18.22
CA ARG A 44 -6.14 29.52 -17.53
C ARG A 44 -6.44 30.95 -17.01
N CYS A 45 -7.16 31.75 -17.79
CA CYS A 45 -7.62 33.09 -17.39
C CYS A 45 -8.61 33.03 -16.21
N GLU A 46 -9.53 32.09 -16.20
CA GLU A 46 -10.46 31.90 -15.06
C GLU A 46 -9.73 31.48 -13.79
N ASN A 47 -8.67 30.65 -13.89
CA ASN A 47 -7.85 30.29 -12.76
C ASN A 47 -7.09 31.48 -12.18
N LYS A 48 -6.56 32.40 -13.04
CA LYS A 48 -5.94 33.67 -12.60
C LYS A 48 -6.94 34.58 -11.90
N ALA A 49 -8.10 34.81 -12.50
CA ALA A 49 -9.16 35.64 -11.93
C ALA A 49 -9.67 35.08 -10.59
N LEU A 50 -9.76 33.77 -10.45
CA LEU A 50 -10.15 33.13 -9.20
C LEU A 50 -9.11 33.31 -8.10
N LEU A 51 -7.81 33.21 -8.40
CA LEU A 51 -6.75 33.47 -7.42
C LEU A 51 -6.69 34.96 -7.03
N GLU A 52 -6.97 35.88 -7.94
CA GLU A 52 -7.12 37.30 -7.58
C GLU A 52 -8.27 37.50 -6.58
N CYS A 53 -9.43 36.87 -6.81
CA CYS A 53 -10.55 36.95 -5.86
C CYS A 53 -10.19 36.30 -4.50
N TYR A 54 -9.44 35.22 -4.51
CA TYR A 54 -8.97 34.53 -3.31
C TYR A 54 -8.06 35.40 -2.46
N TYR A 55 -6.98 35.96 -3.05
CA TYR A 55 -6.04 36.80 -2.30
C TYR A 55 -6.63 38.15 -1.92
N SER A 56 -7.42 38.78 -2.75
CA SER A 56 -8.15 40.04 -2.41
C SER A 56 -9.14 39.83 -1.26
N SER A 57 -9.62 38.63 -1.05
CA SER A 57 -10.54 38.32 0.06
C SER A 57 -9.84 38.07 1.41
N ASN A 58 -8.54 38.20 1.48
CA ASN A 58 -7.69 37.89 2.64
C ASN A 58 -7.99 36.54 3.29
N PRO A 59 -7.39 35.44 2.76
CA PRO A 59 -7.70 34.05 3.19
C PRO A 59 -7.41 33.76 4.66
N SER A 60 -6.60 34.58 5.32
CA SER A 60 -6.28 34.46 6.74
C SER A 60 -7.38 34.98 7.67
N GLN A 61 -8.34 35.78 7.16
CA GLN A 61 -9.44 36.31 7.96
C GLN A 61 -10.71 35.49 7.89
N ARG A 62 -11.40 35.33 9.03
CA ARG A 62 -12.67 34.62 9.15
C ARG A 62 -13.71 35.18 8.17
N GLY A 63 -14.44 34.33 7.46
CA GLY A 63 -15.45 34.73 6.47
C GLY A 63 -14.91 35.03 5.05
N TYR A 64 -13.63 34.75 4.77
CA TYR A 64 -13.04 34.99 3.44
C TYR A 64 -13.76 34.25 2.31
N MET A 65 -14.31 33.07 2.58
CA MET A 65 -15.04 32.27 1.56
C MET A 65 -16.27 32.99 1.01
N GLN A 66 -17.01 33.72 1.88
CA GLN A 66 -18.15 34.52 1.46
C GLN A 66 -17.72 35.75 0.67
N ARG A 67 -16.66 36.45 1.13
CA ARG A 67 -16.10 37.61 0.41
C ARG A 67 -15.57 37.21 -0.98
N MET A 68 -14.84 36.10 -1.07
CA MET A 68 -14.33 35.52 -2.32
C MET A 68 -15.49 35.18 -3.28
N CYS A 69 -16.56 34.56 -2.77
CA CYS A 69 -17.74 34.23 -3.56
C CYS A 69 -18.41 35.48 -4.11
N GLY A 70 -18.62 36.49 -3.27
CA GLY A 70 -19.22 37.77 -3.71
C GLY A 70 -18.32 38.54 -4.67
N GLU A 71 -16.99 38.48 -4.55
CA GLU A 71 -16.06 39.08 -5.51
C GLU A 71 -16.09 38.34 -6.86
N TRP A 72 -16.16 36.97 -6.79
CA TRP A 72 -16.27 36.15 -7.98
C TRP A 72 -17.61 36.39 -8.72
N GLU A 73 -18.72 36.46 -8.00
CA GLU A 73 -20.03 36.74 -8.57
C GLU A 73 -20.12 38.13 -9.22
N ARG A 74 -19.48 39.13 -8.63
CA ARG A 74 -19.39 40.47 -9.25
C ARG A 74 -18.62 40.46 -10.57
N ARG A 75 -17.56 39.65 -10.67
CA ARG A 75 -16.76 39.53 -11.89
C ARG A 75 -17.36 38.56 -12.90
N ASN A 76 -18.24 37.66 -12.45
CA ASN A 76 -18.86 36.63 -13.27
C ASN A 76 -20.36 36.50 -12.94
N PRO A 77 -21.20 37.46 -13.35
CA PRO A 77 -22.62 37.53 -12.96
C PRO A 77 -23.46 36.29 -13.33
N HIS A 78 -23.01 35.52 -14.31
CA HIS A 78 -23.68 34.29 -14.77
C HIS A 78 -23.16 33.01 -14.12
N SER A 79 -22.19 33.12 -13.21
CA SER A 79 -21.58 31.96 -12.54
C SER A 79 -22.44 31.50 -11.36
N ARG A 80 -22.89 30.24 -11.37
CA ARG A 80 -23.66 29.61 -10.29
C ARG A 80 -22.77 28.73 -9.39
N LEU A 81 -21.50 29.07 -9.25
CA LEU A 81 -20.56 28.26 -8.45
C LEU A 81 -20.66 28.64 -6.97
N MET A 82 -20.78 27.65 -6.10
CA MET A 82 -20.80 27.85 -4.66
C MET A 82 -19.40 28.13 -4.09
N ALA A 83 -19.28 28.84 -2.98
CA ALA A 83 -18.03 29.17 -2.29
C ALA A 83 -17.12 27.95 -2.07
N LYS A 84 -17.68 26.78 -1.70
CA LYS A 84 -16.92 25.54 -1.53
C LYS A 84 -16.28 25.02 -2.83
N GLN A 85 -16.91 25.23 -3.97
CA GLN A 85 -16.39 24.83 -5.28
C GLN A 85 -15.26 25.76 -5.73
N LEU A 86 -15.37 27.05 -5.46
CA LEU A 86 -14.33 28.05 -5.73
C LEU A 86 -13.08 27.80 -4.88
N VAL A 87 -13.23 27.54 -3.58
CA VAL A 87 -12.10 27.18 -2.69
C VAL A 87 -11.44 25.87 -3.10
N ALA A 88 -12.23 24.88 -3.52
CA ALA A 88 -11.69 23.61 -4.03
C ALA A 88 -10.86 23.82 -5.28
N GLN A 89 -11.27 24.74 -6.18
CA GLN A 89 -10.48 25.06 -7.38
C GLN A 89 -9.23 25.84 -7.05
N CYS A 90 -9.24 26.79 -6.11
CA CYS A 90 -8.03 27.43 -5.62
C CYS A 90 -7.01 26.42 -5.10
N SER A 91 -7.45 25.44 -4.31
CA SER A 91 -6.61 24.34 -3.86
C SER A 91 -6.08 23.47 -5.02
N ASN A 92 -6.87 23.26 -6.07
CA ASN A 92 -6.45 22.52 -7.26
C ASN A 92 -5.39 23.27 -8.08
N ILE A 93 -5.50 24.61 -8.18
CA ILE A 93 -4.51 25.44 -8.89
C ILE A 93 -3.13 25.24 -8.27
N HIS A 94 -3.00 25.32 -6.95
CA HIS A 94 -1.74 25.09 -6.25
C HIS A 94 -1.27 23.63 -6.31
N LYS A 95 -2.17 22.66 -6.04
CA LYS A 95 -1.81 21.23 -6.01
C LYS A 95 -1.41 20.64 -7.35
N ARG A 96 -2.00 21.13 -8.44
CA ARG A 96 -1.76 20.63 -9.81
C ARG A 96 -0.88 21.55 -10.65
N GLN A 97 -0.36 22.63 -10.06
CA GLN A 97 0.46 23.62 -10.73
C GLN A 97 -0.17 24.13 -12.04
N LEU A 98 -1.48 24.46 -11.99
CA LEU A 98 -2.23 24.92 -13.15
C LEU A 98 -1.81 26.33 -13.61
N LEU A 99 -1.09 27.07 -12.76
CA LEU A 99 -0.36 28.30 -13.04
C LEU A 99 1.07 28.13 -12.53
N SER A 100 2.03 28.81 -13.18
CA SER A 100 3.42 28.81 -12.71
C SER A 100 3.57 29.55 -11.37
N GLN A 101 4.61 29.26 -10.60
CA GLN A 101 4.85 29.95 -9.34
C GLN A 101 5.02 31.46 -9.53
N LEU A 102 5.70 31.88 -10.59
CA LEU A 102 5.83 33.31 -10.96
C LEU A 102 4.46 34.00 -11.15
N GLU A 103 3.53 33.37 -11.85
CA GLU A 103 2.18 33.91 -12.04
C GLU A 103 1.38 34.00 -10.74
N ILE A 104 1.58 33.03 -9.83
CA ILE A 104 0.94 33.06 -8.52
C ILE A 104 1.51 34.18 -7.65
N ASP A 105 2.83 34.34 -7.66
CA ASP A 105 3.55 35.39 -6.92
C ASP A 105 3.19 36.78 -7.44
N GLU A 106 3.07 36.96 -8.75
CA GLU A 106 2.60 38.22 -9.39
C GLU A 106 1.19 38.57 -8.93
N ILE A 107 0.27 37.61 -8.94
CA ILE A 107 -1.12 37.82 -8.48
C ILE A 107 -1.15 38.17 -7.00
N GLN A 108 -0.33 37.52 -6.19
CA GLN A 108 -0.21 37.75 -4.76
C GLN A 108 0.32 39.16 -4.49
N HIS A 109 1.39 39.57 -5.18
CA HIS A 109 1.96 40.90 -5.07
C HIS A 109 0.99 42.00 -5.52
N LYS A 110 0.22 41.76 -6.59
CA LYS A 110 -0.82 42.67 -7.07
C LYS A 110 -1.96 42.87 -6.05
N CYS A 111 -2.32 41.81 -5.30
CA CYS A 111 -3.40 41.86 -4.32
C CYS A 111 -2.98 42.42 -2.96
N TYR A 112 -1.76 42.20 -2.50
CA TYR A 112 -1.22 42.65 -1.22
C TYR A 112 -0.41 43.97 -1.32
N GLY A 113 -0.03 44.38 -2.54
CA GLY A 113 0.79 45.62 -2.78
C GLY A 113 0.01 46.92 -2.75
N LYS A 114 -1.25 46.98 -2.40
CA LYS A 114 -2.07 48.21 -2.28
C LYS A 114 -2.24 48.61 -0.80
N GLY A 115 -1.16 49.07 -0.16
CA GLY A 115 -1.19 49.57 1.19
C GLY A 115 0.00 50.43 1.46
N GLU A 116 -0.20 51.80 1.34
CA GLU A 116 0.57 52.97 1.76
C GLU A 116 1.89 53.33 1.05
N PRO A 117 2.03 54.61 0.63
CA PRO A 117 3.24 55.16 0.01
C PRO A 117 4.13 55.85 1.04
N GLY A 118 5.40 55.55 1.01
CA GLY A 118 6.39 56.44 1.67
C GLY A 118 7.66 55.77 2.21
N ARG A 119 8.65 55.56 1.42
CA ARG A 119 10.00 56.16 1.54
C ARG A 119 11.02 55.53 0.60
N GLN A 120 11.47 56.34 -0.32
CA GLN A 120 12.69 56.06 -1.09
C GLN A 120 13.93 56.18 -0.19
N VAL A 121 14.85 55.20 -0.30
CA VAL A 121 16.29 55.47 -0.12
C VAL A 121 17.05 54.59 -1.14
N ARG A 122 17.83 55.23 -2.00
CA ARG A 122 18.87 54.67 -2.85
C ARG A 122 20.05 54.22 -1.97
N GLY A 123 20.75 53.17 -2.34
CA GLY A 123 22.07 52.84 -1.82
C GLY A 123 22.59 51.48 -2.27
N GLU A 124 23.44 51.52 -3.23
CA GLU A 124 24.66 50.73 -3.55
C GLU A 124 24.77 49.25 -3.20
N VAL A 125 25.15 48.49 -4.22
CA VAL A 125 25.52 47.07 -4.25
C VAL A 125 26.89 46.88 -3.60
N SER A 126 26.98 46.00 -2.63
CA SER A 126 28.20 45.32 -2.22
C SER A 126 27.90 43.88 -1.70
N PRO A 127 28.84 42.92 -1.81
CA PRO A 127 28.53 41.50 -1.83
C PRO A 127 28.12 40.95 -0.47
N SER A 128 27.15 40.03 -0.52
CA SER A 128 26.54 39.38 0.62
C SER A 128 27.53 38.53 1.44
N PRO A 129 27.50 38.64 2.76
CA PRO A 129 28.02 37.61 3.64
C PRO A 129 27.04 36.44 3.73
N GLN A 130 27.58 35.27 3.93
CA GLN A 130 26.82 34.03 4.17
C GLN A 130 25.85 34.20 5.36
N PRO A 131 24.66 33.57 5.33
CA PRO A 131 23.74 33.70 6.46
C PRO A 131 24.25 32.93 7.66
N GLU A 132 24.60 33.67 8.70
CA GLU A 132 24.75 33.14 10.04
C GLU A 132 23.42 32.45 10.46
N ILE A 133 23.53 31.25 10.98
CA ILE A 133 22.40 30.47 11.53
C ILE A 133 22.03 31.12 12.87
N GLY A 134 21.16 32.12 12.81
CA GLY A 134 20.59 32.72 14.02
C GLY A 134 19.62 31.70 14.66
N TYR A 135 19.94 31.28 15.88
CA TYR A 135 18.95 30.67 16.77
C TYR A 135 17.87 31.74 17.03
N GLU A 136 16.64 31.48 16.65
CA GLU A 136 15.52 32.30 17.16
C GLU A 136 15.52 32.17 18.68
N ALA A 137 15.57 33.27 19.36
CA ALA A 137 15.36 33.33 20.81
C ALA A 137 13.98 32.69 21.13
N PRO A 138 13.85 31.95 22.24
CA PRO A 138 12.55 31.37 22.64
C PRO A 138 11.53 32.51 22.73
N ILE A 139 10.35 32.30 22.12
CA ILE A 139 9.21 33.24 22.26
C ILE A 139 8.95 33.42 23.74
N SER A 140 8.91 34.68 24.20
CA SER A 140 8.63 34.97 25.60
C SER A 140 7.32 34.29 26.04
N THR A 141 7.31 33.79 27.25
CA THR A 141 6.18 33.01 27.81
C THR A 141 4.89 33.85 27.92
N ASP A 142 4.99 35.17 27.77
CA ASP A 142 3.86 36.10 27.90
C ASP A 142 2.86 36.07 26.73
N THR A 143 3.12 35.28 25.68
CA THR A 143 2.24 35.17 24.50
C THR A 143 1.57 33.82 24.37
N LEU A 144 1.79 32.88 25.30
CA LEU A 144 1.15 31.57 25.26
C LEU A 144 -0.28 31.61 25.81
N SER A 145 -1.20 30.86 25.20
CA SER A 145 -2.50 30.63 25.80
C SER A 145 -2.37 29.84 27.11
N GLU A 146 -3.33 30.02 28.04
CA GLU A 146 -3.35 29.24 29.30
C GLU A 146 -3.31 27.71 29.03
N ALA A 147 -4.05 27.22 28.00
CA ALA A 147 -4.02 25.83 27.58
C ALA A 147 -2.63 25.38 27.07
N ALA A 148 -1.93 26.22 26.31
CA ALA A 148 -0.59 25.91 25.82
C ALA A 148 0.45 25.93 26.97
N THR A 149 0.25 26.76 28.00
CA THR A 149 1.10 26.80 29.19
C THR A 149 0.93 25.54 30.04
N ASP A 150 -0.29 25.11 30.31
CA ASP A 150 -0.58 23.87 31.03
C ASP A 150 0.01 22.66 30.29
N LEU A 151 -0.12 22.63 28.94
CA LEU A 151 0.47 21.57 28.13
C LEU A 151 2.00 21.59 28.17
N LYS A 152 2.62 22.77 28.14
CA LYS A 152 4.08 22.94 28.30
C LYS A 152 4.57 22.31 29.60
N ASP A 153 3.92 22.65 30.71
CA ASP A 153 4.30 22.14 32.05
C ASP A 153 4.14 20.62 32.15
N LYS A 154 3.05 20.09 31.62
CA LYS A 154 2.81 18.63 31.54
C LYS A 154 3.86 17.92 30.66
N ILE A 155 4.26 18.52 29.56
CA ILE A 155 5.30 17.97 28.66
C ILE A 155 6.64 17.98 29.39
N MET A 156 7.02 19.10 30.01
CA MET A 156 8.27 19.22 30.76
C MET A 156 8.35 18.20 31.90
N ALA A 157 7.26 18.00 32.64
CA ALA A 157 7.18 16.96 33.70
C ALA A 157 7.31 15.52 33.19
N ARG A 158 7.17 15.29 31.87
CA ARG A 158 7.29 13.97 31.22
C ARG A 158 8.64 13.72 30.56
N ILE A 159 9.45 14.72 30.32
CA ILE A 159 10.80 14.56 29.76
C ILE A 159 11.62 13.71 30.75
N ASN A 160 12.52 12.88 30.24
CA ASN A 160 13.41 11.98 30.99
C ASN A 160 12.73 10.83 31.77
N ARG A 161 11.43 10.58 31.61
CA ARG A 161 10.79 9.40 32.23
C ARG A 161 11.15 8.12 31.44
N GLN A 162 11.96 7.29 32.04
CA GLN A 162 12.34 5.96 31.54
C GLN A 162 11.72 4.86 32.42
N PRO A 163 11.40 3.63 31.87
CA PRO A 163 11.49 3.23 30.46
C PRO A 163 10.33 3.77 29.59
N ARG A 164 10.59 3.98 28.31
CA ARG A 164 9.54 4.35 27.34
C ARG A 164 8.62 3.17 27.07
N THR A 165 7.33 3.42 27.17
CA THR A 165 6.31 2.41 26.85
C THR A 165 5.77 2.63 25.43
N PRO A 166 5.31 1.56 24.72
CA PRO A 166 4.71 1.71 23.41
C PRO A 166 3.50 2.65 23.44
N LEU A 167 3.55 3.72 22.64
CA LEU A 167 2.46 4.68 22.51
C LEU A 167 1.25 4.01 21.83
N GLN A 168 0.05 4.28 22.33
CA GLN A 168 -1.17 3.73 21.76
C GLN A 168 -1.51 4.42 20.43
N ARG A 169 -2.05 3.64 19.51
CA ARG A 169 -2.59 4.18 18.27
C ARG A 169 -3.91 4.90 18.54
N LEU A 170 -4.05 6.12 18.02
CA LEU A 170 -5.27 6.89 18.13
C LEU A 170 -6.42 6.22 17.35
N SER A 171 -7.61 6.21 17.95
CA SER A 171 -8.88 5.84 17.32
C SER A 171 -9.54 7.02 16.59
N GLU A 172 -9.31 8.23 17.07
CA GLU A 172 -9.85 9.50 16.56
C GLU A 172 -8.71 10.50 16.31
N VAL A 173 -8.94 11.44 15.43
CA VAL A 173 -7.97 12.51 15.14
C VAL A 173 -8.13 13.58 16.22
N PRO A 174 -7.04 14.05 16.87
CA PRO A 174 -7.09 15.17 17.81
C PRO A 174 -7.67 16.43 17.14
N SER A 175 -8.30 17.31 17.91
CA SER A 175 -8.79 18.60 17.42
C SER A 175 -7.64 19.46 16.89
N GLU A 176 -7.91 20.33 15.91
CA GLU A 176 -6.92 21.26 15.40
C GLU A 176 -6.44 22.19 16.49
N SER A 177 -7.36 22.70 17.35
CA SER A 177 -7.04 23.57 18.49
C SER A 177 -6.02 22.90 19.45
N LEU A 178 -6.24 21.65 19.88
CA LEU A 178 -5.28 20.94 20.74
C LEU A 178 -3.91 20.82 20.07
N MET A 179 -3.87 20.57 18.77
CA MET A 179 -2.60 20.43 18.04
C MET A 179 -1.90 21.79 17.87
N GLU A 180 -2.63 22.90 17.76
CA GLU A 180 -2.10 24.25 17.72
C GLU A 180 -1.50 24.63 19.09
N ASP A 181 -2.20 24.39 20.19
CA ASP A 181 -1.71 24.62 21.55
C ASP A 181 -0.45 23.80 21.86
N VAL A 182 -0.42 22.50 21.47
CA VAL A 182 0.77 21.67 21.63
C VAL A 182 1.94 22.20 20.80
N ASN A 183 1.73 22.60 19.56
CA ASN A 183 2.80 23.18 18.74
C ASN A 183 3.28 24.53 19.28
N ALA A 184 2.41 25.35 19.90
CA ALA A 184 2.80 26.57 20.60
C ALA A 184 3.66 26.24 21.82
N ALA A 185 3.25 25.30 22.66
CA ALA A 185 4.05 24.82 23.80
C ALA A 185 5.44 24.31 23.36
N LEU A 186 5.49 23.54 22.25
CA LEU A 186 6.75 23.02 21.70
C LEU A 186 7.72 24.12 21.24
N ARG A 187 7.22 25.24 20.68
CA ARG A 187 8.08 26.39 20.32
C ARG A 187 8.74 27.00 21.54
N ALA A 188 8.05 27.01 22.67
CA ALA A 188 8.51 27.58 23.92
C ALA A 188 9.47 26.69 24.74
N ILE A 189 9.64 25.41 24.36
CA ILE A 189 10.56 24.47 25.01
C ILE A 189 11.81 24.34 24.16
N PRO A 190 12.97 24.91 24.54
CA PRO A 190 14.21 24.80 23.76
C PRO A 190 14.77 23.38 23.85
N THR A 191 15.40 22.92 22.77
CA THR A 191 16.20 21.70 22.72
C THR A 191 17.41 21.91 21.85
N THR A 192 18.58 21.54 22.34
CA THR A 192 19.88 21.76 21.68
C THR A 192 20.31 20.50 20.89
N THR A 193 20.00 19.32 21.40
CA THR A 193 20.42 18.06 20.84
C THR A 193 19.24 17.28 20.20
N ILE A 194 19.56 16.37 19.28
CA ILE A 194 18.58 15.48 18.66
C ILE A 194 17.97 14.51 19.70
N THR A 195 18.73 14.20 20.76
CA THR A 195 18.26 13.36 21.88
C THR A 195 17.16 14.06 22.64
N GLU A 196 17.38 15.31 23.07
CA GLU A 196 16.36 16.13 23.76
C GLU A 196 15.11 16.32 22.89
N THR A 197 15.30 16.57 21.59
CA THR A 197 14.17 16.72 20.67
C THR A 197 13.38 15.40 20.53
N ASN A 198 14.04 14.25 20.51
CA ASN A 198 13.38 12.95 20.48
C ASN A 198 12.63 12.65 21.78
N GLU A 199 13.15 13.06 22.93
CA GLU A 199 12.47 12.99 24.24
C GLU A 199 11.25 13.90 24.28
N LEU A 200 11.38 15.11 23.78
CA LEU A 200 10.31 16.10 23.68
C LEU A 200 9.15 15.56 22.80
N ILE A 201 9.45 14.91 21.65
CA ILE A 201 8.44 14.29 20.79
C ILE A 201 7.68 13.19 21.54
N TYR A 202 8.40 12.31 22.25
CA TYR A 202 7.80 11.22 23.01
C TYR A 202 6.93 11.74 24.16
N ALA A 203 7.44 12.72 24.94
CA ALA A 203 6.72 13.36 26.04
C ALA A 203 5.43 14.01 25.55
N SER A 204 5.51 14.80 24.46
CA SER A 204 4.36 15.47 23.85
C SER A 204 3.31 14.47 23.37
N ALA A 205 3.72 13.41 22.69
CA ALA A 205 2.83 12.35 22.25
C ALA A 205 2.14 11.65 23.43
N SER A 206 2.85 11.45 24.54
CA SER A 206 2.31 10.85 25.77
C SER A 206 1.29 11.75 26.44
N VAL A 207 1.55 13.06 26.52
CA VAL A 207 0.61 14.06 27.08
C VAL A 207 -0.65 14.16 26.23
N ILE A 208 -0.52 14.21 24.90
CA ILE A 208 -1.68 14.23 24.00
C ILE A 208 -2.55 12.99 24.23
N LEU A 209 -1.96 11.81 24.35
CA LEU A 209 -2.71 10.56 24.62
C LEU A 209 -3.45 10.64 25.98
N GLU A 210 -2.83 11.22 27.00
CA GLU A 210 -3.44 11.41 28.31
C GLU A 210 -4.63 12.38 28.26
N VAL A 211 -4.46 13.54 27.62
CA VAL A 211 -5.52 14.55 27.43
C VAL A 211 -6.70 13.95 26.68
N LEU A 212 -6.45 13.05 25.71
CA LEU A 212 -7.49 12.32 24.99
C LEU A 212 -8.07 11.11 25.76
N GLY A 213 -7.68 10.91 27.04
CA GLY A 213 -8.21 9.86 27.91
C GLY A 213 -7.67 8.45 27.64
N TYR A 214 -6.55 8.32 26.91
CA TYR A 214 -5.88 7.02 26.72
C TYR A 214 -5.09 6.65 27.98
N LYS A 215 -5.48 5.59 28.68
CA LYS A 215 -4.77 5.10 29.87
C LYS A 215 -3.46 4.42 29.47
N SER A 216 -2.36 4.76 30.13
CA SER A 216 -1.09 4.03 30.00
C SER A 216 -1.28 2.59 30.49
N ASN A 217 -1.01 1.60 29.62
CA ASN A 217 -1.09 0.19 30.00
C ASN A 217 0.14 -0.19 30.84
N HIS A 218 0.14 0.11 32.11
CA HIS A 218 1.04 -0.49 33.09
C HIS A 218 0.31 -1.71 33.69
N GLY A 219 0.58 -2.89 33.17
CA GLY A 219 0.08 -4.15 33.73
C GLY A 219 -0.28 -5.18 32.67
N SER A 220 0.09 -6.43 32.91
CA SER A 220 -0.39 -7.57 32.16
C SER A 220 -1.91 -7.63 32.27
N HIS A 221 -2.61 -7.27 31.19
CA HIS A 221 -4.05 -7.54 31.12
C HIS A 221 -4.25 -9.05 31.09
N GLU A 222 -4.46 -9.68 32.21
CA GLU A 222 -5.29 -10.87 32.25
C GLU A 222 -6.55 -10.55 31.44
N LYS A 223 -6.88 -11.41 30.49
CA LYS A 223 -8.07 -11.25 29.64
C LYS A 223 -9.29 -11.30 30.55
N GLN A 224 -9.69 -10.15 31.13
CA GLN A 224 -10.91 -10.04 31.93
C GLN A 224 -12.08 -10.35 31.00
N TYR A 225 -12.69 -11.50 31.22
CA TYR A 225 -13.93 -11.85 30.52
C TYR A 225 -15.00 -10.80 30.78
N PRO A 226 -15.73 -10.33 29.76
CA PRO A 226 -16.78 -9.34 29.93
C PRO A 226 -17.79 -9.77 31.01
N PRO A 227 -18.26 -8.86 31.88
CA PRO A 227 -19.18 -9.18 32.99
C PRO A 227 -20.44 -9.96 32.53
N TRP A 228 -20.96 -9.65 31.34
CA TRP A 228 -22.11 -10.35 30.78
C TRP A 228 -21.81 -11.83 30.50
N LYS A 229 -20.60 -12.16 30.06
CA LYS A 229 -20.19 -13.54 29.75
C LYS A 229 -20.08 -14.36 31.00
N ARG A 230 -19.44 -13.83 32.07
CA ARG A 230 -19.36 -14.48 33.39
C ARG A 230 -20.76 -14.76 33.95
N ARG A 231 -21.69 -13.77 33.88
CA ARG A 231 -23.08 -13.95 34.35
C ARG A 231 -23.82 -15.05 33.58
N LEU A 232 -23.61 -15.13 32.26
CA LEU A 232 -24.28 -16.11 31.40
C LEU A 232 -23.69 -17.52 31.62
N GLU A 233 -22.37 -17.63 31.76
CA GLU A 233 -21.67 -18.89 32.06
C GLU A 233 -22.08 -19.42 33.44
N ALA A 234 -22.23 -18.54 34.46
CA ALA A 234 -22.76 -18.92 35.78
C ALA A 234 -24.19 -19.48 35.68
N LYS A 235 -25.07 -18.85 34.85
CA LYS A 235 -26.45 -19.35 34.63
C LYS A 235 -26.44 -20.71 33.92
N ILE A 236 -25.52 -20.92 32.93
CA ILE A 236 -25.36 -22.20 32.24
C ILE A 236 -24.90 -23.29 33.21
N LYS A 237 -23.88 -23.01 34.07
CA LYS A 237 -23.43 -23.96 35.10
C LYS A 237 -24.54 -24.32 36.08
N ALA A 238 -25.39 -23.35 36.47
CA ALA A 238 -26.56 -23.61 37.31
C ALA A 238 -27.57 -24.51 36.60
N ALA A 239 -27.90 -24.23 35.33
CA ALA A 239 -28.80 -25.06 34.52
C ALA A 239 -28.24 -26.49 34.26
N GLN A 240 -26.92 -26.63 34.09
CA GLN A 240 -26.27 -27.94 33.98
C GLN A 240 -26.44 -28.76 35.24
N ARG A 241 -26.27 -28.13 36.44
CA ARG A 241 -26.52 -28.79 37.74
C ARG A 241 -27.97 -29.22 37.87
N GLU A 242 -28.94 -28.39 37.48
CA GLU A 242 -30.36 -28.74 37.48
C GLU A 242 -30.64 -29.96 36.55
N VAL A 243 -30.10 -29.99 35.34
CA VAL A 243 -30.26 -31.15 34.43
C VAL A 243 -29.64 -32.41 35.06
N SER A 244 -28.44 -32.34 35.63
CA SER A 244 -27.79 -33.49 36.31
C SER A 244 -28.65 -33.99 37.44
N GLN A 245 -29.17 -33.13 38.31
CA GLN A 245 -30.02 -33.43 39.42
C GLN A 245 -31.33 -34.13 39.01
N MET A 246 -31.98 -33.62 37.94
CA MET A 246 -33.18 -34.26 37.38
C MET A 246 -32.87 -35.61 36.73
N THR A 247 -31.72 -35.79 36.10
CA THR A 247 -31.28 -37.08 35.55
C THR A 247 -30.99 -38.10 36.66
N GLU A 248 -30.37 -37.68 37.75
CA GLU A 248 -30.16 -38.54 38.96
C GLU A 248 -31.50 -38.95 39.59
N ALA A 249 -32.44 -38.03 39.71
CA ALA A 249 -33.78 -38.28 40.19
C ALA A 249 -34.53 -39.29 39.33
N GLN A 250 -34.43 -39.22 38.01
CA GLN A 250 -35.04 -40.17 37.10
C GLN A 250 -34.43 -41.58 37.20
N ARG A 251 -33.19 -41.70 37.69
CA ARG A 251 -32.50 -42.98 37.96
C ARG A 251 -32.76 -43.51 39.37
N GLY A 252 -33.60 -42.87 40.13
CA GLY A 252 -33.91 -43.28 41.53
C GLY A 252 -32.84 -42.91 42.57
N ALA A 253 -31.80 -42.16 42.18
CA ALA A 253 -30.66 -41.80 43.00
C ALA A 253 -30.72 -40.32 43.48
N MET A 254 -31.87 -39.84 43.93
CA MET A 254 -32.09 -38.44 44.26
C MET A 254 -31.39 -38.07 45.61
N LYS A 255 -30.29 -37.34 45.57
CA LYS A 255 -29.50 -36.89 46.70
C LYS A 255 -29.91 -35.50 47.27
N ARG A 256 -30.74 -34.73 46.57
CA ARG A 256 -31.16 -33.38 46.96
C ARG A 256 -32.61 -33.14 46.54
N PRO A 257 -33.38 -32.31 47.30
CA PRO A 257 -34.76 -31.99 46.99
C PRO A 257 -34.87 -31.28 45.61
N MET A 258 -35.99 -31.50 44.94
CA MET A 258 -36.28 -30.90 43.67
C MET A 258 -36.29 -29.35 43.77
N PRO A 259 -35.67 -28.59 42.82
CA PRO A 259 -35.71 -27.15 42.84
C PRO A 259 -37.15 -26.61 42.88
N LYS A 260 -37.46 -25.61 43.70
CA LYS A 260 -38.82 -25.03 43.89
C LYS A 260 -39.58 -24.76 42.58
N ARG A 261 -38.88 -24.42 41.50
CA ARG A 261 -39.47 -24.12 40.15
C ARG A 261 -40.07 -25.35 39.46
N TYR A 262 -39.73 -26.57 39.89
CA TYR A 262 -40.18 -27.84 39.31
C TYR A 262 -41.04 -28.64 40.29
N SER A 263 -41.37 -28.09 41.48
CA SER A 263 -42.03 -28.80 42.55
C SER A 263 -43.42 -29.37 42.23
N GLN A 264 -44.08 -28.79 41.21
CA GLN A 264 -45.41 -29.21 40.75
C GLN A 264 -45.39 -30.07 39.47
N MET A 265 -44.21 -30.50 39.02
CA MET A 265 -44.03 -31.22 37.75
C MET A 265 -43.58 -32.65 38.00
N THR A 266 -43.87 -33.56 37.11
CA THR A 266 -43.28 -34.89 37.10
C THR A 266 -41.79 -34.80 36.74
N ILE A 267 -40.97 -35.75 37.20
CA ILE A 267 -39.52 -35.79 36.95
C ILE A 267 -39.17 -35.72 35.45
N PRO A 268 -39.88 -36.49 34.56
CA PRO A 268 -39.62 -36.41 33.11
C PRO A 268 -39.91 -35.02 32.54
N GLU A 269 -41.00 -34.37 32.93
CA GLU A 269 -41.35 -33.01 32.46
C GLU A 269 -40.33 -31.98 32.96
N ALA A 270 -39.94 -32.05 34.22
CA ALA A 270 -38.95 -31.17 34.84
C ALA A 270 -37.57 -31.31 34.14
N LEU A 271 -37.18 -32.54 33.77
CA LEU A 271 -35.93 -32.79 33.02
C LEU A 271 -35.98 -32.20 31.65
N GLU A 272 -37.09 -32.34 30.91
CA GLU A 272 -37.21 -31.78 29.57
C GLU A 272 -37.17 -30.25 29.55
N ILE A 273 -37.89 -29.61 30.51
CA ILE A 273 -37.85 -28.15 30.66
C ILE A 273 -36.44 -27.67 31.07
N ALA A 274 -35.74 -28.42 31.94
CA ALA A 274 -34.36 -28.07 32.33
C ALA A 274 -33.40 -28.17 31.16
N LYS A 275 -33.53 -29.21 30.29
CA LYS A 275 -32.76 -29.36 29.03
C LYS A 275 -33.02 -28.18 28.06
N GLN A 276 -34.31 -27.88 27.83
CA GLN A 276 -34.69 -26.76 26.93
C GLN A 276 -34.11 -25.42 27.41
N ARG A 277 -34.17 -25.18 28.74
CA ARG A 277 -33.56 -23.99 29.36
C ARG A 277 -32.03 -23.95 29.17
N LEU A 278 -31.35 -25.07 29.41
CA LEU A 278 -29.90 -25.17 29.17
C LEU A 278 -29.55 -24.89 27.71
N GLN A 279 -30.32 -25.48 26.79
CA GLN A 279 -30.13 -25.27 25.34
C GLN A 279 -30.35 -23.79 24.94
N ALA A 280 -31.38 -23.13 25.50
CA ALA A 280 -31.66 -21.72 25.25
C ALA A 280 -30.52 -20.81 25.76
N LEU A 281 -30.02 -21.08 27.00
CA LEU A 281 -28.88 -20.33 27.56
C LEU A 281 -27.59 -20.56 26.77
N ALA A 282 -27.29 -21.78 26.35
CA ALA A 282 -26.13 -22.13 25.53
C ALA A 282 -26.19 -21.46 24.16
N SER A 283 -27.37 -21.49 23.53
CA SER A 283 -27.62 -20.79 22.26
C SER A 283 -27.47 -19.29 22.38
N ARG A 284 -27.93 -18.69 23.50
CA ARG A 284 -27.73 -17.26 23.78
C ARG A 284 -26.27 -16.91 23.99
N LEU A 285 -25.47 -17.73 24.69
CA LEU A 285 -24.04 -17.55 24.87
C LEU A 285 -23.32 -17.60 23.51
N LYS A 286 -23.62 -18.62 22.69
CA LYS A 286 -23.07 -18.81 21.36
C LYS A 286 -23.36 -17.59 20.47
N ARG A 287 -24.59 -17.08 20.47
CA ARG A 287 -24.98 -15.89 19.71
C ARG A 287 -24.22 -14.65 20.16
N TYR A 288 -24.19 -14.36 21.47
CA TYR A 288 -23.52 -13.16 22.01
C TYR A 288 -22.01 -13.21 21.79
N THR A 289 -21.38 -14.38 21.93
CA THR A 289 -19.95 -14.56 21.66
C THR A 289 -19.65 -14.29 20.19
N ARG A 290 -20.48 -14.82 19.27
CA ARG A 290 -20.35 -14.59 17.84
C ARG A 290 -20.53 -13.11 17.48
N ASP A 291 -21.53 -12.44 18.02
CA ASP A 291 -21.83 -11.04 17.73
C ASP A 291 -20.71 -10.11 18.29
N ASN A 292 -20.16 -10.44 19.46
CA ASN A 292 -19.02 -9.70 20.03
C ASN A 292 -17.75 -9.89 19.18
N GLU A 293 -17.47 -11.11 18.75
CA GLU A 293 -16.35 -11.40 17.85
C GLU A 293 -16.51 -10.71 16.49
N ALA A 294 -17.72 -10.71 15.93
CA ALA A 294 -18.02 -9.96 14.70
C ALA A 294 -17.75 -8.46 14.87
N ARG A 295 -18.14 -7.84 15.98
CA ARG A 295 -17.83 -6.43 16.27
C ARG A 295 -16.33 -6.21 16.40
N ARG A 296 -15.63 -7.09 17.10
CA ARG A 296 -14.18 -7.02 17.29
C ARG A 296 -13.43 -7.08 15.95
N ILE A 297 -13.75 -8.08 15.10
CA ILE A 297 -13.06 -8.28 13.83
C ILE A 297 -13.35 -7.14 12.84
N ASN A 298 -14.58 -6.62 12.82
CA ASN A 298 -14.94 -5.49 11.96
C ASN A 298 -14.24 -4.19 12.38
N ARG A 299 -14.09 -3.94 13.69
CA ARG A 299 -13.30 -2.82 14.21
C ARG A 299 -11.82 -2.98 13.88
N LEU A 300 -11.28 -4.19 14.08
CA LEU A 300 -9.90 -4.52 13.73
C LEU A 300 -9.66 -4.34 12.23
N PHE A 301 -10.59 -4.79 11.39
CA PHE A 301 -10.50 -4.63 9.94
C PHE A 301 -10.51 -3.16 9.50
N ALA A 302 -11.33 -2.33 10.13
CA ALA A 302 -11.39 -0.89 9.84
C ALA A 302 -10.08 -0.16 10.16
N THR A 303 -9.36 -0.61 11.22
CA THR A 303 -8.15 0.05 11.70
C THR A 303 -6.85 -0.63 11.24
N GLN A 304 -6.83 -1.96 11.18
CA GLN A 304 -5.64 -2.78 10.91
C GLN A 304 -5.97 -4.03 10.07
N PRO A 305 -6.39 -3.88 8.80
CA PRO A 305 -6.81 -5.01 7.96
C PRO A 305 -5.72 -6.09 7.81
N ALA A 306 -4.44 -5.70 7.77
CA ALA A 306 -3.33 -6.64 7.68
C ALA A 306 -3.30 -7.66 8.84
N LYS A 307 -3.69 -7.26 10.07
CA LYS A 307 -3.79 -8.19 11.20
C LYS A 307 -4.91 -9.21 11.02
N VAL A 308 -6.00 -8.84 10.36
CA VAL A 308 -7.08 -9.78 10.03
C VAL A 308 -6.60 -10.77 8.98
N TYR A 309 -5.89 -10.31 7.96
CA TYR A 309 -5.34 -11.17 6.91
C TYR A 309 -4.31 -12.18 7.45
N SER A 310 -3.43 -11.74 8.36
CA SER A 310 -2.46 -12.65 8.99
C SER A 310 -3.12 -13.74 9.84
N GLN A 311 -4.25 -13.44 10.52
CA GLN A 311 -5.03 -14.45 11.25
C GLN A 311 -5.58 -15.53 10.31
N TRP A 312 -6.02 -15.16 9.10
CA TRP A 312 -6.52 -16.14 8.10
C TRP A 312 -5.41 -17.00 7.50
N GLN A 313 -4.17 -16.56 7.52
CA GLN A 313 -3.01 -17.30 7.02
C GLN A 313 -2.46 -18.31 8.04
N GLY A 314 -3.07 -18.43 9.22
CA GLY A 314 -2.65 -19.40 10.24
C GLY A 314 -1.37 -19.02 10.99
N ASN A 315 -0.96 -17.78 10.91
CA ASN A 315 0.30 -17.28 11.50
C ASN A 315 0.30 -17.16 13.05
N ASN A 316 -0.67 -17.72 13.74
CA ASN A 316 -0.82 -17.53 15.19
C ASN A 316 0.00 -18.48 16.08
N ASN A 317 0.58 -19.56 15.51
CA ASN A 317 1.38 -20.55 16.27
C ASN A 317 2.77 -20.68 15.65
N ARG A 318 3.53 -19.59 15.64
CA ARG A 318 4.96 -19.69 15.27
C ARG A 318 5.73 -20.09 16.52
N ALA A 319 6.45 -21.20 16.44
CA ALA A 319 7.40 -21.59 17.47
C ALA A 319 8.45 -20.50 17.66
N ASP A 320 8.83 -20.23 18.91
CA ASP A 320 9.99 -19.38 19.19
C ASP A 320 11.25 -20.09 18.73
N PRO A 321 12.19 -19.41 18.07
CA PRO A 321 13.47 -20.04 17.74
C PRO A 321 14.27 -20.29 19.04
N PRO A 322 15.11 -21.35 19.09
CA PRO A 322 15.96 -21.63 20.22
C PRO A 322 16.90 -20.43 20.51
N ARG A 323 16.89 -19.93 21.74
CA ARG A 323 17.58 -18.67 22.07
C ARG A 323 19.09 -18.74 21.80
N LEU A 324 19.76 -19.73 22.35
CA LEU A 324 21.23 -19.85 22.28
C LEU A 324 21.74 -20.05 20.85
N GLU A 325 21.10 -20.98 20.12
CA GLU A 325 21.40 -21.25 18.71
C GLU A 325 21.14 -20.04 17.83
N THR A 326 20.07 -19.29 18.12
CA THR A 326 19.70 -18.07 17.37
C THR A 326 20.72 -16.97 17.61
N GLU A 327 21.17 -16.78 18.84
CA GLU A 327 22.21 -15.81 19.18
C GLU A 327 23.52 -16.15 18.48
N GLN A 328 24.00 -17.38 18.60
CA GLN A 328 25.23 -17.84 17.97
C GLN A 328 25.17 -17.70 16.44
N TYR A 329 24.03 -18.07 15.85
CA TYR A 329 23.83 -18.01 14.41
C TYR A 329 23.92 -16.58 13.87
N TRP A 330 23.22 -15.61 14.49
CA TRP A 330 23.22 -14.23 14.02
C TRP A 330 24.50 -13.48 14.38
N LYS A 331 25.13 -13.77 15.54
CA LYS A 331 26.47 -13.25 15.85
C LYS A 331 27.50 -13.75 14.84
N GLY A 332 27.49 -15.02 14.49
CA GLY A 332 28.39 -15.60 13.49
C GLY A 332 28.26 -14.98 12.09
N ILE A 333 27.11 -14.38 11.76
CA ILE A 333 26.91 -13.68 10.48
C ILE A 333 27.28 -12.19 10.61
N TRP A 334 26.73 -11.48 11.61
CA TRP A 334 26.78 -10.04 11.68
C TRP A 334 27.97 -9.45 12.44
N GLU A 335 28.51 -10.16 13.42
CA GLU A 335 29.69 -9.70 14.18
C GLU A 335 31.02 -10.08 13.50
N ARG A 336 30.95 -10.89 12.44
CA ARG A 336 32.12 -11.22 11.63
C ARG A 336 32.58 -9.98 10.87
N GLU A 337 33.82 -9.59 11.04
CA GLU A 337 34.46 -8.59 10.21
C GLU A 337 34.71 -9.19 8.82
N ALA A 338 34.17 -8.52 7.81
CA ALA A 338 34.35 -8.89 6.41
C ALA A 338 34.88 -7.67 5.65
N SER A 339 35.85 -7.91 4.79
CA SER A 339 36.43 -6.91 3.90
C SER A 339 36.29 -7.36 2.45
N HIS A 340 36.25 -6.41 1.56
CA HIS A 340 36.36 -6.66 0.13
C HIS A 340 37.83 -6.76 -0.29
N ASN A 341 38.10 -7.33 -1.47
CA ASN A 341 39.41 -7.38 -2.10
C ASN A 341 39.67 -6.01 -2.78
N SER A 342 40.46 -5.17 -2.13
CA SER A 342 40.85 -3.83 -2.62
C SER A 342 41.71 -3.86 -3.86
N ASP A 343 42.44 -5.00 -4.08
CA ASP A 343 43.46 -5.14 -5.13
C ASP A 343 42.91 -5.93 -6.34
N ALA A 344 41.60 -6.19 -6.36
CA ALA A 344 40.95 -6.84 -7.52
C ALA A 344 41.16 -6.00 -8.77
N GLN A 345 41.69 -6.61 -9.86
CA GLN A 345 42.01 -5.89 -11.11
C GLN A 345 40.78 -5.12 -11.65
N TRP A 346 39.62 -5.76 -11.68
CA TRP A 346 38.39 -5.09 -12.14
C TRP A 346 38.03 -3.84 -11.32
N LEU A 347 38.40 -3.79 -10.03
CA LEU A 347 38.19 -2.62 -9.18
C LEU A 347 39.18 -1.51 -9.48
N VAL A 348 40.44 -1.88 -9.74
CA VAL A 348 41.47 -0.93 -10.19
C VAL A 348 41.05 -0.25 -11.48
N ASP A 349 40.64 -1.07 -12.49
CA ASP A 349 40.16 -0.56 -13.78
C ASP A 349 38.92 0.35 -13.62
N LEU A 350 38.03 0.01 -12.68
CA LEU A 350 36.82 0.79 -12.44
C LEU A 350 37.10 2.11 -11.72
N ARG A 351 38.08 2.15 -10.80
CA ARG A 351 38.54 3.39 -10.18
C ARG A 351 39.15 4.34 -11.21
N GLU A 352 39.87 3.81 -12.20
CA GLU A 352 40.41 4.60 -13.30
C GLU A 352 39.29 5.17 -14.17
N ASP A 353 38.30 4.35 -14.60
CA ASP A 353 37.12 4.80 -15.34
C ASP A 353 36.33 5.91 -14.63
N HIS A 354 36.27 5.86 -13.31
CA HIS A 354 35.48 6.78 -12.49
C HIS A 354 36.32 7.96 -11.94
N SER A 355 37.61 8.06 -12.24
CA SER A 355 38.51 9.09 -11.70
C SER A 355 38.06 10.52 -11.98
N ASN A 356 37.30 10.74 -13.05
CA ASN A 356 36.82 12.04 -13.51
C ASN A 356 35.34 12.31 -13.16
N LEU A 357 34.70 11.45 -12.33
CA LEU A 357 33.33 11.71 -11.94
C LEU A 357 33.21 12.96 -11.06
N PRO A 358 32.25 13.87 -11.31
CA PRO A 358 32.05 15.02 -10.47
C PRO A 358 31.61 14.63 -9.06
N GLU A 359 32.15 15.30 -8.05
CA GLU A 359 31.71 15.11 -6.66
C GLU A 359 30.27 15.58 -6.50
N GLN A 360 29.52 14.85 -5.70
CA GLN A 360 28.18 15.25 -5.29
C GLN A 360 28.23 16.61 -4.55
N ASN A 361 27.38 17.53 -4.94
CA ASN A 361 27.27 18.82 -4.27
C ASN A 361 27.06 18.67 -2.74
N PRO A 362 27.54 19.65 -1.93
CA PRO A 362 27.34 19.63 -0.50
C PRO A 362 25.86 19.43 -0.12
N VAL A 363 25.61 18.53 0.80
CA VAL A 363 24.25 18.13 1.18
C VAL A 363 23.81 18.87 2.42
N THR A 364 22.70 19.59 2.30
CA THR A 364 21.99 20.24 3.39
C THR A 364 20.58 19.68 3.51
N ILE A 365 20.16 19.39 4.73
CA ILE A 365 18.79 18.95 5.06
C ILE A 365 17.95 20.19 5.37
N THR A 366 16.92 20.44 4.56
CA THR A 366 16.01 21.57 4.71
C THR A 366 14.73 21.16 5.44
N VAL A 367 13.98 22.15 5.94
CA VAL A 367 12.63 21.92 6.49
C VAL A 367 11.70 21.29 5.44
N ALA A 368 11.85 21.70 4.18
CA ALA A 368 11.08 21.13 3.06
C ALA A 368 11.39 19.63 2.84
N ASP A 369 12.66 19.22 2.96
CA ASP A 369 13.05 17.80 2.89
C ASP A 369 12.35 16.99 3.99
N ILE A 370 12.33 17.52 5.22
CA ILE A 370 11.65 16.88 6.35
C ILE A 370 10.15 16.75 6.08
N GLN A 371 9.48 17.84 5.69
CA GLN A 371 8.05 17.85 5.42
C GLN A 371 7.68 16.89 4.27
N HIS A 372 8.44 16.94 3.19
CA HIS A 372 8.26 16.04 2.05
C HIS A 372 8.41 14.58 2.47
N ARG A 373 9.50 14.25 3.17
CA ARG A 373 9.76 12.87 3.60
C ARG A 373 8.70 12.39 4.59
N VAL A 374 8.38 13.16 5.62
CA VAL A 374 7.38 12.82 6.64
C VAL A 374 6.01 12.60 5.99
N SER A 375 5.59 13.43 5.01
CA SER A 375 4.30 13.31 4.33
C SER A 375 4.12 11.93 3.67
N GLY A 376 5.17 11.38 3.04
CA GLY A 376 5.17 10.08 2.37
C GLY A 376 5.25 8.87 3.30
N MET A 377 5.69 9.02 4.55
CA MET A 377 5.83 7.93 5.50
C MET A 377 4.46 7.45 6.02
N LYS A 378 4.32 6.14 6.28
CA LYS A 378 3.08 5.57 6.85
C LYS A 378 2.94 5.89 8.34
N ASN A 379 1.80 6.41 8.78
CA ASN A 379 1.56 6.92 10.14
C ASN A 379 1.85 5.93 11.27
N TRP A 380 1.47 4.67 11.10
CA TRP A 380 1.43 3.67 12.18
C TRP A 380 2.29 2.44 11.87
N THR A 381 3.47 2.66 11.30
CA THR A 381 4.51 1.62 11.21
C THR A 381 5.03 1.26 12.59
N ALA A 382 5.56 0.04 12.75
CA ALA A 382 6.21 -0.36 14.00
C ALA A 382 7.33 0.63 14.33
N PRO A 383 7.34 1.21 15.55
CA PRO A 383 8.40 2.09 15.98
C PRO A 383 9.65 1.29 16.33
N GLY A 384 10.79 1.95 16.36
CA GLY A 384 12.03 1.44 16.91
C GLY A 384 12.06 1.48 18.45
N PRO A 385 13.28 1.41 19.03
CA PRO A 385 13.44 1.54 20.48
C PRO A 385 12.93 2.87 21.05
N ASP A 386 12.88 3.94 20.22
CA ASP A 386 12.35 5.26 20.56
C ASP A 386 10.85 5.28 20.85
N MET A 387 10.12 4.20 20.51
CA MET A 387 8.66 4.05 20.69
C MET A 387 7.80 5.13 20.02
N ILE A 388 8.36 5.94 19.12
CA ILE A 388 7.69 7.04 18.42
C ILE A 388 7.11 6.54 17.10
N HIS A 389 5.82 6.82 16.85
CA HIS A 389 5.20 6.59 15.54
C HIS A 389 5.33 7.81 14.63
N VAL A 390 5.46 7.59 13.33
CA VAL A 390 5.53 8.64 12.30
C VAL A 390 4.38 9.65 12.40
N TYR A 391 3.20 9.21 12.85
CA TYR A 391 2.04 10.08 13.07
C TYR A 391 2.38 11.33 13.87
N TRP A 392 3.21 11.20 14.91
CA TRP A 392 3.60 12.30 15.78
C TRP A 392 4.51 13.29 15.06
N LEU A 393 5.46 12.81 14.26
CA LEU A 393 6.28 13.70 13.41
C LEU A 393 5.44 14.51 12.41
N LYS A 394 4.32 13.93 11.90
CA LYS A 394 3.41 14.67 11.01
C LYS A 394 2.61 15.76 11.72
N LYS A 395 2.33 15.57 13.00
CA LYS A 395 1.44 16.46 13.76
C LYS A 395 2.18 17.51 14.57
N LEU A 396 3.38 17.19 15.04
CA LEU A 396 4.24 18.10 15.82
C LEU A 396 5.15 18.90 14.87
N THR A 397 4.56 19.79 14.07
CA THR A 397 5.28 20.51 13.00
C THR A 397 6.28 21.55 13.53
N ALA A 398 6.08 22.04 14.75
CA ALA A 398 6.96 23.02 15.40
C ALA A 398 8.42 22.51 15.56
N ILE A 399 8.64 21.19 15.59
CA ILE A 399 9.97 20.59 15.72
C ILE A 399 10.76 20.50 14.41
N HIS A 400 10.13 20.68 13.24
CA HIS A 400 10.77 20.38 11.95
C HIS A 400 12.00 21.25 11.68
N LYS A 401 11.95 22.55 12.05
CA LYS A 401 13.10 23.47 11.91
C LYS A 401 14.29 23.02 12.77
N ARG A 402 14.01 22.62 14.03
CA ARG A 402 15.04 22.10 14.94
C ARG A 402 15.66 20.80 14.45
N LEU A 403 14.82 19.85 14.02
CA LEU A 403 15.30 18.59 13.44
C LEU A 403 16.20 18.83 12.23
N ALA A 404 15.86 19.78 11.35
CA ALA A 404 16.70 20.11 10.20
C ALA A 404 18.09 20.64 10.65
N ALA A 405 18.11 21.58 11.60
CA ALA A 405 19.35 22.14 12.13
C ALA A 405 20.21 21.06 12.83
N GLN A 406 19.59 20.24 13.69
CA GLN A 406 20.26 19.16 14.42
C GLN A 406 20.78 18.05 13.50
N MET A 407 20.02 17.65 12.48
CA MET A 407 20.47 16.67 11.49
C MET A 407 21.66 17.19 10.67
N ASN A 408 21.66 18.48 10.29
CA ASN A 408 22.80 19.10 9.63
C ASN A 408 24.03 19.19 10.57
N GLN A 409 23.82 19.41 11.87
CA GLN A 409 24.90 19.35 12.83
C GLN A 409 25.53 17.96 12.90
N LEU A 410 24.71 16.88 12.99
CA LEU A 410 25.21 15.52 12.99
C LEU A 410 26.01 15.19 11.71
N LEU A 411 25.57 15.71 10.55
CA LEU A 411 26.33 15.53 9.30
C LEU A 411 27.67 16.23 9.35
N ARG A 412 27.76 17.45 9.90
CA ARG A 412 29.04 18.20 10.07
C ARG A 412 29.96 17.52 11.06
N ASP A 413 29.41 17.03 12.18
CA ASP A 413 30.16 16.34 13.24
C ASP A 413 30.64 14.95 12.77
N GLY A 414 30.05 14.41 11.72
CA GLY A 414 30.33 13.09 11.15
C GLY A 414 29.95 11.92 12.07
N THR A 415 29.19 12.17 13.13
CA THR A 415 28.78 11.16 14.11
C THR A 415 27.40 11.46 14.68
N HIS A 416 26.85 10.51 15.44
CA HIS A 416 25.53 10.65 16.07
C HIS A 416 25.44 9.84 17.39
N PRO A 417 24.45 10.09 18.26
CA PRO A 417 24.21 9.28 19.45
C PRO A 417 23.88 7.81 19.08
N GLU A 418 24.41 6.84 19.81
CA GLU A 418 24.24 5.40 19.54
C GLU A 418 22.77 4.96 19.41
N TRP A 419 21.88 5.48 20.29
CA TRP A 419 20.45 5.14 20.27
C TRP A 419 19.78 5.42 18.93
N LEU A 420 20.31 6.37 18.16
CA LEU A 420 19.66 6.82 16.91
C LEU A 420 19.59 5.68 15.88
N THR A 421 20.66 4.89 15.77
CA THR A 421 20.76 3.75 14.84
C THR A 421 20.55 2.39 15.51
N GLU A 422 20.32 2.38 16.83
CA GLU A 422 19.98 1.13 17.53
C GLU A 422 18.68 0.54 16.97
N GLY A 423 18.72 -0.75 16.65
CA GLY A 423 17.63 -1.47 16.06
C GLY A 423 16.91 -2.42 17.02
N ARG A 424 15.65 -2.69 16.72
CA ARG A 424 14.87 -3.77 17.29
C ARG A 424 14.51 -4.73 16.17
N THR A 425 15.16 -5.88 16.07
CA THR A 425 15.03 -6.83 14.96
C THR A 425 14.04 -7.94 15.32
N ILE A 426 12.92 -7.97 14.58
CA ILE A 426 11.91 -9.00 14.73
C ILE A 426 12.22 -10.14 13.77
N LEU A 427 12.36 -11.35 14.33
CA LEU A 427 12.60 -12.57 13.56
C LEU A 427 11.27 -13.13 13.01
N ILE A 428 11.10 -13.12 11.68
CA ILE A 428 9.90 -13.62 11.00
C ILE A 428 10.23 -14.94 10.31
N MET A 429 9.58 -16.03 10.70
CA MET A 429 9.75 -17.35 10.08
C MET A 429 9.36 -17.29 8.59
N LYS A 430 10.24 -17.82 7.72
CA LYS A 430 10.04 -17.86 6.26
C LYS A 430 9.07 -18.97 5.87
N ASP A 431 9.31 -20.19 6.36
CA ASP A 431 8.59 -21.39 5.99
C ASP A 431 8.26 -22.22 7.25
N PRO A 432 6.98 -22.34 7.63
CA PRO A 432 6.59 -23.14 8.79
C PRO A 432 6.96 -24.63 8.69
N SER A 433 7.09 -25.17 7.47
CA SER A 433 7.44 -26.59 7.26
C SER A 433 8.88 -26.94 7.63
N LYS A 434 9.78 -25.92 7.61
CA LYS A 434 11.21 -26.07 7.96
C LYS A 434 11.50 -25.97 9.46
N GLY A 435 10.49 -25.80 10.30
CA GLY A 435 10.64 -25.68 11.75
C GLY A 435 11.30 -24.38 12.22
N ALA A 436 11.63 -24.35 13.52
CA ALA A 436 12.16 -23.17 14.22
C ALA A 436 13.68 -23.05 14.19
N VAL A 437 14.34 -23.47 13.10
CA VAL A 437 15.79 -23.31 12.92
C VAL A 437 16.15 -21.86 12.62
N PRO A 438 17.24 -21.28 13.18
CA PRO A 438 17.59 -19.86 13.04
C PRO A 438 17.73 -19.38 11.59
N SER A 439 18.21 -20.23 10.66
CA SER A 439 18.33 -19.91 9.23
C SER A 439 17.00 -19.70 8.52
N ASN A 440 15.91 -20.26 9.08
CA ASN A 440 14.55 -20.15 8.55
C ASN A 440 13.86 -18.83 8.93
N TYR A 441 14.55 -17.92 9.60
CA TYR A 441 14.00 -16.62 9.94
C TYR A 441 14.54 -15.50 9.04
N ARG A 442 13.69 -14.50 8.83
CA ARG A 442 14.04 -13.25 8.17
C ARG A 442 14.11 -12.15 9.23
N PRO A 443 15.26 -11.45 9.39
CA PRO A 443 15.39 -10.39 10.37
C PRO A 443 14.81 -9.10 9.80
N ILE A 444 13.79 -8.54 10.45
CA ILE A 444 13.22 -7.24 10.06
C ILE A 444 13.48 -6.24 11.17
N THR A 445 14.31 -5.24 10.88
CA THR A 445 14.77 -4.26 11.86
C THR A 445 13.84 -3.05 11.91
N CYS A 446 13.34 -2.76 13.10
CA CYS A 446 12.60 -1.55 13.43
C CYS A 446 13.58 -0.55 14.05
N LEU A 447 14.02 0.43 13.26
CA LEU A 447 14.89 1.54 13.70
C LEU A 447 14.07 2.69 14.27
N SER A 448 14.71 3.62 14.97
CA SER A 448 14.07 4.83 15.49
C SER A 448 13.38 5.60 14.37
N THR A 449 12.25 6.26 14.67
CA THR A 449 11.51 7.01 13.66
C THR A 449 12.28 8.24 13.20
N THR A 450 13.08 8.84 14.09
CA THR A 450 13.99 9.94 13.77
C THR A 450 15.08 9.51 12.80
N TRP A 451 15.69 8.31 12.99
CA TRP A 451 16.64 7.76 12.02
C TRP A 451 15.99 7.47 10.67
N LYS A 452 14.82 6.82 10.64
CA LYS A 452 14.08 6.56 9.38
C LYS A 452 13.77 7.84 8.60
N LEU A 453 13.56 8.95 9.28
CA LEU A 453 13.41 10.25 8.65
C LEU A 453 14.73 10.70 8.03
N MET A 454 15.81 10.73 8.80
CA MET A 454 17.13 11.18 8.37
C MET A 454 17.71 10.29 7.27
N SER A 455 17.75 8.97 7.47
CA SER A 455 18.26 8.01 6.48
C SER A 455 17.46 8.05 5.16
N GLY A 456 16.15 8.30 5.24
CA GLY A 456 15.33 8.46 4.05
C GLY A 456 15.57 9.76 3.28
N ILE A 457 15.97 10.85 3.95
CA ILE A 457 16.38 12.10 3.30
C ILE A 457 17.76 11.90 2.67
N ILE A 458 18.71 11.30 3.40
CA ILE A 458 20.05 10.96 2.88
C ILE A 458 19.93 10.07 1.63
N ALA A 459 19.12 9.02 1.69
CA ALA A 459 18.86 8.15 0.55
C ALA A 459 18.33 8.92 -0.68
N ALA A 460 17.42 9.90 -0.47
CA ALA A 460 16.91 10.71 -1.55
C ALA A 460 17.99 11.62 -2.18
N LYS A 461 18.86 12.21 -1.36
CA LYS A 461 19.98 13.06 -1.82
C LYS A 461 21.03 12.23 -2.59
N ILE A 462 21.41 11.05 -2.10
CA ILE A 462 22.32 10.12 -2.80
C ILE A 462 21.66 9.61 -4.09
N SER A 463 20.39 9.21 -4.04
CA SER A 463 19.66 8.73 -5.23
C SER A 463 19.58 9.78 -6.34
N GLY A 464 19.50 11.08 -5.98
CA GLY A 464 19.56 12.17 -6.95
C GLY A 464 20.88 12.21 -7.72
N HIS A 465 22.00 12.09 -7.01
CA HIS A 465 23.33 12.02 -7.62
C HIS A 465 23.53 10.74 -8.43
N MET A 466 23.15 9.60 -7.85
CA MET A 466 23.28 8.28 -8.49
C MET A 466 22.39 8.07 -9.72
N SER A 467 21.39 8.92 -9.94
CA SER A 467 20.40 8.71 -11.02
C SER A 467 20.99 8.55 -12.42
N GLN A 468 22.13 9.15 -12.68
CA GLN A 468 22.87 9.08 -13.94
C GLN A 468 23.91 7.96 -14.00
N TYR A 469 24.25 7.34 -12.88
CA TYR A 469 25.28 6.31 -12.79
C TYR A 469 24.70 4.90 -12.51
N MET A 470 23.46 4.81 -12.06
CA MET A 470 22.81 3.54 -11.83
C MET A 470 22.49 2.83 -13.13
N SER A 471 22.88 1.57 -13.20
CA SER A 471 22.57 0.72 -14.34
C SER A 471 21.07 0.58 -14.58
N GLU A 472 20.67 0.69 -15.83
CA GLU A 472 19.27 0.45 -16.23
C GLU A 472 18.83 -1.00 -16.06
N ALA A 473 19.76 -1.95 -15.93
CA ALA A 473 19.45 -3.34 -15.61
C ALA A 473 18.83 -3.49 -14.21
N GLN A 474 19.13 -2.56 -13.26
CA GLN A 474 18.60 -2.58 -11.89
C GLN A 474 17.22 -1.90 -11.81
N LYS A 475 16.17 -2.68 -11.66
CA LYS A 475 14.79 -2.18 -11.51
C LYS A 475 14.21 -2.37 -10.10
N GLY A 476 15.03 -2.77 -9.13
CA GLY A 476 14.62 -2.91 -7.71
C GLY A 476 14.43 -1.58 -7.00
N ILE A 477 15.10 -0.53 -7.46
CA ILE A 477 14.95 0.86 -7.01
C ILE A 477 14.61 1.75 -8.22
N GLY A 478 13.91 2.84 -8.00
CA GLY A 478 13.54 3.79 -9.07
C GLY A 478 12.07 4.21 -9.00
N LYS A 479 11.80 5.46 -9.34
CA LYS A 479 10.45 6.04 -9.27
C LYS A 479 9.62 5.76 -10.52
N ASP A 480 10.25 5.64 -11.69
CA ASP A 480 9.59 5.59 -13.00
C ASP A 480 9.66 4.20 -13.65
N THR A 481 9.83 3.16 -12.85
CA THR A 481 9.86 1.77 -13.31
C THR A 481 8.70 0.97 -12.76
N ARG A 482 8.29 -0.08 -13.48
CA ARG A 482 7.34 -1.08 -13.00
C ARG A 482 8.01 -2.18 -12.16
N GLY A 483 9.29 -2.03 -11.81
CA GLY A 483 10.03 -2.96 -10.97
C GLY A 483 10.03 -4.38 -11.50
N ALA A 484 9.63 -5.37 -10.68
CA ALA A 484 9.58 -6.77 -11.05
C ALA A 484 8.76 -7.04 -12.33
N LYS A 485 7.69 -6.28 -12.60
CA LYS A 485 6.92 -6.45 -13.83
C LYS A 485 7.70 -6.00 -15.07
N HIS A 486 8.54 -4.98 -14.97
CA HIS A 486 9.44 -4.60 -16.07
C HIS A 486 10.40 -5.73 -16.40
N GLN A 487 11.08 -6.30 -15.40
CA GLN A 487 12.02 -7.41 -15.59
C GLN A 487 11.33 -8.64 -16.23
N LEU A 488 10.13 -8.97 -15.77
CA LEU A 488 9.35 -10.07 -16.33
C LEU A 488 8.90 -9.81 -17.79
N LEU A 489 8.62 -8.55 -18.15
CA LEU A 489 8.31 -8.18 -19.55
C LEU A 489 9.51 -8.35 -20.46
N VAL A 490 10.68 -7.85 -20.03
CA VAL A 490 11.93 -8.03 -20.77
C VAL A 490 12.25 -9.50 -20.96
N ASP A 491 12.20 -10.27 -19.89
CA ASP A 491 12.44 -11.71 -19.91
C ASP A 491 11.50 -12.47 -20.86
N ARG A 492 10.18 -12.13 -20.82
CA ARG A 492 9.20 -12.68 -21.76
C ARG A 492 9.55 -12.34 -23.20
N THR A 493 9.98 -11.11 -23.45
CA THR A 493 10.34 -10.61 -24.79
C THR A 493 11.52 -11.40 -25.34
N VAL A 494 12.59 -11.59 -24.55
CA VAL A 494 13.76 -12.39 -24.93
C VAL A 494 13.38 -13.84 -25.24
N ALA A 495 12.65 -14.49 -24.35
CA ALA A 495 12.25 -15.88 -24.54
C ALA A 495 11.30 -16.07 -25.75
N LYS A 496 10.44 -15.07 -26.04
CA LYS A 496 9.56 -15.10 -27.21
C LYS A 496 10.34 -14.86 -28.50
N ASP A 497 11.29 -13.93 -28.53
CA ASP A 497 12.17 -13.65 -29.65
C ASP A 497 12.98 -14.89 -30.04
N CYS A 498 13.61 -15.54 -29.04
CA CYS A 498 14.38 -16.79 -29.25
C CYS A 498 13.53 -17.89 -29.91
N ARG A 499 12.31 -18.11 -29.41
CA ARG A 499 11.41 -19.12 -29.98
C ARG A 499 10.96 -18.79 -31.39
N MET A 500 10.62 -17.51 -31.66
CA MET A 500 10.17 -17.11 -33.01
C MET A 500 11.26 -17.14 -34.05
N ARG A 501 12.50 -16.84 -33.66
CA ARG A 501 13.66 -16.82 -34.55
C ARG A 501 14.42 -18.13 -34.62
N HIS A 502 14.04 -19.09 -33.76
CA HIS A 502 14.78 -20.36 -33.61
C HIS A 502 16.27 -20.17 -33.34
N THR A 503 16.62 -19.14 -32.53
CA THR A 503 17.99 -18.83 -32.13
C THR A 503 18.40 -19.61 -30.88
N ASN A 504 19.67 -19.48 -30.49
CA ASN A 504 20.17 -20.02 -29.23
C ASN A 504 19.98 -18.98 -28.12
N LEU A 505 19.64 -19.45 -26.94
CA LEU A 505 19.51 -18.63 -25.72
C LEU A 505 19.98 -19.42 -24.51
N CYS A 506 21.03 -18.95 -23.87
CA CYS A 506 21.51 -19.47 -22.60
C CYS A 506 21.16 -18.49 -21.49
N THR A 507 20.58 -18.97 -20.39
CA THR A 507 20.21 -18.14 -19.24
C THR A 507 20.69 -18.75 -17.94
N ALA A 508 21.04 -17.89 -16.97
CA ALA A 508 21.35 -18.35 -15.62
C ALA A 508 20.65 -17.45 -14.58
N TRP A 509 20.18 -18.06 -13.50
CA TRP A 509 19.62 -17.39 -12.33
C TRP A 509 20.61 -17.54 -11.18
N ILE A 510 21.01 -16.41 -10.60
CA ILE A 510 21.96 -16.35 -9.50
C ILE A 510 21.24 -15.80 -8.27
N ASP A 511 21.26 -16.56 -7.17
CA ASP A 511 20.74 -16.18 -5.85
C ASP A 511 21.89 -16.08 -4.86
N TYR A 512 21.93 -15.04 -4.04
CA TYR A 512 22.94 -14.86 -3.02
C TYR A 512 22.55 -15.52 -1.69
N LYS A 513 23.54 -16.08 -1.02
CA LYS A 513 23.38 -16.59 0.32
C LYS A 513 23.31 -15.43 1.31
N LYS A 514 22.09 -15.11 1.81
CA LYS A 514 21.89 -14.02 2.77
C LYS A 514 22.39 -12.64 2.28
N ALA A 515 22.01 -12.23 1.08
CA ALA A 515 22.50 -11.03 0.40
C ALA A 515 22.65 -9.79 1.29
N TYR A 516 21.56 -9.33 1.93
CA TYR A 516 21.58 -8.16 2.81
C TYR A 516 22.45 -8.34 4.07
N ASP A 517 22.55 -9.56 4.58
CA ASP A 517 23.26 -9.86 5.81
C ASP A 517 24.76 -10.09 5.59
N SER A 518 25.23 -10.16 4.31
CA SER A 518 26.60 -10.53 3.95
C SER A 518 27.42 -9.41 3.33
N MET A 519 26.82 -8.25 3.01
CA MET A 519 27.52 -7.15 2.34
C MET A 519 28.51 -6.45 3.30
N PRO A 520 29.84 -6.46 3.02
CA PRO A 520 30.81 -5.79 3.89
C PRO A 520 30.64 -4.28 3.93
N HIS A 521 30.83 -3.69 5.10
CA HIS A 521 30.81 -2.24 5.26
C HIS A 521 31.94 -1.56 4.50
N THR A 522 33.12 -2.21 4.38
CA THR A 522 34.24 -1.73 3.58
C THR A 522 33.87 -1.57 2.11
N TRP A 523 33.11 -2.51 1.56
CA TRP A 523 32.63 -2.44 0.19
C TRP A 523 31.62 -1.32 -0.03
N ILE A 524 30.72 -1.12 0.92
CA ILE A 524 29.75 0.01 0.86
C ILE A 524 30.52 1.32 0.82
N THR A 525 31.52 1.49 1.70
CA THR A 525 32.34 2.71 1.76
C THR A 525 33.11 2.94 0.45
N GLU A 526 33.73 1.89 -0.09
CA GLU A 526 34.43 1.91 -1.38
C GLU A 526 33.47 2.35 -2.51
N CYS A 527 32.27 1.77 -2.60
CA CYS A 527 31.30 2.18 -3.61
C CYS A 527 30.87 3.65 -3.50
N LEU A 528 30.66 4.15 -2.27
CA LEU A 528 30.33 5.56 -2.07
C LEU A 528 31.48 6.47 -2.52
N GLU A 529 32.73 6.03 -2.39
CA GLU A 529 33.91 6.73 -2.91
C GLU A 529 34.01 6.64 -4.42
N LEU A 530 33.87 5.47 -4.99
CA LEU A 530 33.90 5.18 -6.41
C LEU A 530 32.91 6.04 -7.22
N TYR A 531 31.71 6.30 -6.69
CA TYR A 531 30.72 7.19 -7.31
C TYR A 531 30.80 8.63 -6.83
N ASN A 532 31.88 9.02 -6.19
CA ASN A 532 32.19 10.35 -5.71
C ASN A 532 31.03 11.02 -4.93
N ILE A 533 30.40 10.23 -4.04
CA ILE A 533 29.41 10.75 -3.10
C ILE A 533 30.09 11.76 -2.18
N ASN A 534 29.40 12.83 -1.80
CA ASN A 534 29.90 13.89 -0.96
C ASN A 534 30.66 13.37 0.28
N ARG A 535 31.86 13.89 0.50
CA ARG A 535 32.80 13.44 1.57
C ARG A 535 32.15 13.43 2.96
N THR A 536 31.34 14.45 3.29
CA THR A 536 30.66 14.52 4.59
C THR A 536 29.65 13.39 4.76
N LEU A 537 28.88 13.06 3.72
CA LEU A 537 27.95 11.92 3.75
C LEU A 537 28.71 10.58 3.85
N ARG A 538 29.79 10.40 3.10
CA ARG A 538 30.62 9.16 3.18
C ARG A 538 31.11 8.94 4.61
N ALA A 539 31.74 9.98 5.22
CA ALA A 539 32.21 9.90 6.59
C ALA A 539 31.09 9.61 7.59
N PHE A 540 29.95 10.30 7.48
CA PHE A 540 28.82 10.08 8.35
C PHE A 540 28.25 8.65 8.23
N ILE A 541 28.08 8.12 7.01
CA ILE A 541 27.58 6.77 6.79
C ILE A 541 28.57 5.73 7.34
N ALA A 542 29.87 5.87 7.06
CA ALA A 542 30.91 4.98 7.56
C ALA A 542 30.93 4.93 9.10
N ASN A 543 30.88 6.09 9.75
CA ASN A 543 30.83 6.19 11.21
C ASN A 543 29.53 5.62 11.78
N SER A 544 28.38 5.86 11.10
CA SER A 544 27.10 5.28 11.50
C SER A 544 27.13 3.77 11.49
N MET A 545 27.70 3.14 10.45
CA MET A 545 27.81 1.68 10.35
C MET A 545 28.60 1.04 11.49
N ARG A 546 29.61 1.74 12.05
CA ARG A 546 30.39 1.27 13.22
C ARG A 546 29.56 1.20 14.50
N LEU A 547 28.51 2.02 14.60
CA LEU A 547 27.61 2.08 15.76
C LEU A 547 26.39 1.18 15.63
N TRP A 548 26.24 0.46 14.52
CA TRP A 548 25.05 -0.36 14.30
C TRP A 548 24.99 -1.56 15.25
N ARG A 549 23.90 -1.62 16.00
CA ARG A 549 23.59 -2.73 16.89
C ARG A 549 22.09 -2.96 16.96
N THR A 550 21.68 -4.15 17.29
CA THR A 550 20.25 -4.49 17.36
C THR A 550 19.95 -5.52 18.42
N THR A 551 18.75 -5.42 19.02
CA THR A 551 18.19 -6.44 19.88
C THR A 551 17.30 -7.37 19.04
N LEU A 552 17.64 -8.66 19.00
CA LEU A 552 16.83 -9.70 18.37
C LEU A 552 15.60 -10.00 19.22
N GLU A 553 14.45 -10.08 18.58
CA GLU A 553 13.16 -10.40 19.23
C GLU A 553 12.39 -11.48 18.46
N ALA A 554 11.78 -12.39 19.20
CA ALA A 554 10.76 -13.29 18.66
C ALA A 554 9.51 -13.24 19.56
N ASN A 555 8.34 -13.14 18.95
CA ASN A 555 7.04 -13.07 19.64
C ASN A 555 6.97 -12.03 20.80
N GLY A 556 7.71 -10.92 20.66
CA GLY A 556 7.77 -9.83 21.64
C GLY A 556 8.68 -10.10 22.85
N LYS A 557 9.55 -11.13 22.78
CA LYS A 557 10.56 -11.43 23.81
C LYS A 557 11.95 -11.14 23.24
N PRO A 558 12.81 -10.42 23.98
CA PRO A 558 14.20 -10.21 23.57
C PRO A 558 14.98 -11.54 23.70
N LEU A 559 15.80 -11.81 22.69
CA LEU A 559 16.64 -13.01 22.63
C LEU A 559 18.11 -12.69 22.90
N ALA A 560 18.68 -11.74 22.13
CA ALA A 560 20.09 -11.36 22.20
C ALA A 560 20.31 -9.95 21.66
N GLN A 561 21.39 -9.30 22.08
CA GLN A 561 21.90 -8.09 21.45
C GLN A 561 23.09 -8.46 20.56
N VAL A 562 23.13 -7.89 19.34
CA VAL A 562 24.13 -8.20 18.32
C VAL A 562 24.62 -6.90 17.67
N SER A 563 25.94 -6.79 17.47
CA SER A 563 26.55 -5.72 16.69
C SER A 563 26.54 -6.08 15.20
N ILE A 564 26.32 -5.09 14.34
CA ILE A 564 26.31 -5.29 12.90
C ILE A 564 27.61 -4.77 12.30
N LYS A 565 28.60 -5.67 12.14
CA LYS A 565 29.89 -5.36 11.52
C LYS A 565 29.91 -5.74 10.03
N CYS A 566 29.00 -6.60 9.62
CA CYS A 566 28.77 -7.01 8.24
C CYS A 566 27.27 -7.05 7.95
N GLY A 567 26.87 -6.69 6.74
CA GLY A 567 25.48 -6.63 6.34
C GLY A 567 24.82 -5.28 6.60
N ILE A 568 23.60 -5.14 6.12
CA ILE A 568 22.80 -3.92 6.21
C ILE A 568 21.40 -4.20 6.76
N TYR A 569 20.80 -3.23 7.45
CA TYR A 569 19.50 -3.39 8.08
C TYR A 569 18.38 -3.69 7.08
N GLN A 570 17.68 -4.81 7.26
CA GLN A 570 16.42 -5.08 6.54
C GLN A 570 15.28 -4.27 7.17
N GLY A 571 14.99 -3.07 6.64
CA GLY A 571 13.93 -2.18 7.14
C GLY A 571 14.34 -0.72 7.28
N ASP A 572 15.58 -0.38 7.02
CA ASP A 572 16.03 1.00 6.85
C ASP A 572 15.68 1.54 5.45
N ALA A 573 15.54 2.84 5.34
CA ALA A 573 15.25 3.52 4.07
C ALA A 573 16.48 3.63 3.16
N LEU A 574 17.67 3.67 3.74
CA LEU A 574 18.94 3.80 3.04
C LEU A 574 19.45 2.44 2.52
N SER A 575 19.20 1.33 3.22
CA SER A 575 19.73 0.01 2.90
C SER A 575 19.45 -0.48 1.47
N PRO A 576 18.24 -0.34 0.90
CA PRO A 576 18.00 -0.76 -0.49
C PRO A 576 18.87 -0.03 -1.50
N LEU A 577 19.12 1.26 -1.27
CA LEU A 577 19.97 2.06 -2.14
C LEU A 577 21.44 1.64 -2.02
N LEU A 578 21.94 1.48 -0.79
CA LEU A 578 23.33 1.02 -0.55
C LEU A 578 23.58 -0.37 -1.17
N PHE A 579 22.61 -1.27 -1.06
CA PHE A 579 22.69 -2.58 -1.70
C PHE A 579 22.77 -2.49 -3.23
N CYS A 580 21.93 -1.68 -3.85
CA CYS A 580 21.96 -1.50 -5.30
C CYS A 580 23.22 -0.77 -5.78
N ILE A 581 23.73 0.20 -5.02
CA ILE A 581 25.02 0.86 -5.30
C ILE A 581 26.14 -0.19 -5.22
N GLY A 582 26.11 -1.09 -4.22
CA GLY A 582 27.10 -2.16 -4.06
C GLY A 582 27.05 -3.23 -5.17
N LEU A 583 25.96 -3.39 -5.90
CA LEU A 583 25.87 -4.29 -7.05
C LEU A 583 26.01 -3.57 -8.41
N ASN A 584 26.03 -2.24 -8.43
CA ASN A 584 26.12 -1.48 -9.67
C ASN A 584 27.42 -1.71 -10.45
N PRO A 585 28.60 -1.86 -9.80
CA PRO A 585 29.85 -2.22 -10.49
C PRO A 585 29.77 -3.55 -11.24
N LEU A 586 29.07 -4.56 -10.71
CA LEU A 586 28.85 -5.83 -11.42
C LEU A 586 28.20 -5.63 -12.78
N SER A 587 27.18 -4.76 -12.82
CA SER A 587 26.48 -4.46 -14.08
C SER A 587 27.41 -3.81 -15.11
N GLN A 588 28.32 -2.93 -14.66
CA GLN A 588 29.31 -2.29 -15.53
C GLN A 588 30.32 -3.32 -16.06
N ILE A 589 30.81 -4.21 -15.20
CA ILE A 589 31.73 -5.29 -15.58
C ILE A 589 31.07 -6.23 -16.60
N ILE A 590 29.83 -6.68 -16.35
CA ILE A 590 29.10 -7.53 -17.28
C ILE A 590 28.93 -6.83 -18.64
N ASN A 591 28.57 -5.56 -18.67
CA ASN A 591 28.43 -4.82 -19.92
C ASN A 591 29.75 -4.70 -20.72
N LYS A 592 30.90 -4.58 -20.03
CA LYS A 592 32.23 -4.55 -20.66
C LYS A 592 32.60 -5.86 -21.36
N THR A 593 32.02 -7.01 -20.96
CA THR A 593 32.31 -8.31 -21.60
C THR A 593 31.78 -8.38 -23.03
N GLY A 594 30.80 -7.56 -23.39
CA GLY A 594 30.12 -7.61 -24.68
C GLY A 594 29.23 -8.83 -24.89
N TYR A 595 29.15 -9.75 -23.92
CA TYR A 595 28.29 -10.93 -24.00
C TYR A 595 26.84 -10.55 -23.74
N GLY A 596 25.92 -11.28 -24.34
CA GLY A 596 24.47 -11.08 -24.16
C GLY A 596 23.66 -11.80 -25.22
N TYR A 597 22.34 -11.70 -25.11
CA TYR A 597 21.42 -12.14 -26.14
C TYR A 597 21.01 -10.97 -27.01
N ARG A 598 21.16 -11.09 -28.35
CA ARG A 598 20.80 -10.03 -29.30
C ARG A 598 19.38 -10.22 -29.81
N LEU A 599 18.52 -9.28 -29.51
CA LEU A 599 17.15 -9.20 -30.01
C LEU A 599 17.12 -8.88 -31.50
N ARG A 600 15.96 -9.10 -32.14
CA ARG A 600 15.75 -8.83 -33.58
C ARG A 600 16.04 -7.38 -33.96
N ASN A 601 15.77 -6.40 -33.13
CA ASN A 601 16.04 -4.99 -33.37
C ASN A 601 17.53 -4.59 -33.15
N GLY A 602 18.39 -5.55 -32.78
CA GLY A 602 19.81 -5.31 -32.52
C GLY A 602 20.16 -5.01 -31.08
N ALA A 603 19.18 -4.73 -30.21
CA ALA A 603 19.43 -4.52 -28.78
C ALA A 603 19.97 -5.78 -28.12
N THR A 604 21.01 -5.64 -27.28
CA THR A 604 21.65 -6.75 -26.56
C THR A 604 21.31 -6.70 -25.09
N ILE A 605 20.91 -7.84 -24.55
CA ILE A 605 20.63 -8.02 -23.11
C ILE A 605 21.59 -9.03 -22.53
N SER A 606 22.44 -8.58 -21.60
CA SER A 606 23.39 -9.43 -20.88
C SER A 606 22.85 -9.90 -19.53
N HIS A 607 22.10 -9.03 -18.82
CA HIS A 607 21.61 -9.33 -17.48
C HIS A 607 20.41 -8.48 -17.08
N LEU A 608 19.68 -8.94 -16.07
CA LEU A 608 18.64 -8.22 -15.34
C LEU A 608 18.91 -8.29 -13.85
N LEU A 609 18.72 -7.18 -13.13
CA LEU A 609 18.90 -7.06 -11.69
C LEU A 609 17.60 -6.60 -11.03
N TYR A 610 17.19 -7.31 -10.00
CA TYR A 610 16.09 -6.87 -9.13
C TYR A 610 16.47 -7.07 -7.67
N MET A 611 17.08 -6.06 -7.07
CA MET A 611 17.81 -6.18 -5.80
C MET A 611 18.90 -7.25 -5.92
N ASP A 612 18.78 -8.33 -5.16
CA ASP A 612 19.67 -9.51 -5.13
C ASP A 612 19.34 -10.58 -6.18
N ASP A 613 18.16 -10.53 -6.81
CA ASP A 613 17.82 -11.45 -7.90
C ASP A 613 18.55 -11.05 -9.19
N ILE A 614 19.48 -11.90 -9.65
CA ILE A 614 20.25 -11.71 -10.89
C ILE A 614 19.79 -12.74 -11.93
N LYS A 615 19.56 -12.28 -13.16
CA LYS A 615 19.38 -13.18 -14.31
C LYS A 615 20.30 -12.77 -15.44
N LEU A 616 21.12 -13.74 -15.92
CA LEU A 616 22.10 -13.57 -16.99
C LEU A 616 21.59 -14.15 -18.31
N TYR A 617 22.01 -13.57 -19.43
CA TYR A 617 21.64 -13.99 -20.77
C TYR A 617 22.85 -14.01 -21.70
N ALA A 618 22.93 -15.02 -22.58
CA ALA A 618 23.93 -15.11 -23.63
C ALA A 618 23.41 -15.93 -24.81
N GLU A 619 24.10 -15.87 -25.95
CA GLU A 619 23.77 -16.64 -27.16
C GLU A 619 24.46 -18.02 -27.17
N SER A 620 25.53 -18.22 -26.38
CA SER A 620 26.28 -19.47 -26.31
C SER A 620 26.48 -19.97 -24.88
N GLU A 621 26.74 -21.27 -24.74
CA GLU A 621 27.10 -21.89 -23.44
C GLU A 621 28.38 -21.29 -22.88
N ARG A 622 29.39 -21.09 -23.72
CA ARG A 622 30.67 -20.49 -23.35
C ARG A 622 30.49 -19.10 -22.75
N ASP A 623 29.65 -18.27 -23.36
CA ASP A 623 29.45 -16.88 -22.93
C ASP A 623 28.67 -16.84 -21.62
N ILE A 624 27.62 -17.67 -21.46
CA ILE A 624 26.87 -17.73 -20.18
C ILE A 624 27.73 -18.23 -19.04
N ASP A 625 28.59 -19.24 -19.29
CA ASP A 625 29.52 -19.75 -18.29
C ASP A 625 30.55 -18.68 -17.92
N SER A 626 31.05 -17.91 -18.89
CA SER A 626 31.94 -16.76 -18.65
C SER A 626 31.26 -15.69 -17.80
N LEU A 627 30.00 -15.37 -18.06
CA LEU A 627 29.20 -14.42 -17.25
C LEU A 627 28.98 -14.93 -15.82
N ILE A 628 28.72 -16.22 -15.65
CA ILE A 628 28.60 -16.85 -14.33
C ILE A 628 29.92 -16.72 -13.57
N HIS A 629 31.06 -17.06 -14.20
CA HIS A 629 32.37 -16.94 -13.58
C HIS A 629 32.74 -15.51 -13.24
N THR A 630 32.45 -14.53 -14.13
CA THR A 630 32.64 -13.10 -13.86
C THR A 630 31.83 -12.65 -12.67
N THR A 631 30.53 -13.04 -12.60
CA THR A 631 29.66 -12.72 -11.46
C THR A 631 30.17 -13.35 -10.18
N ARG A 632 30.70 -14.58 -10.23
CA ARG A 632 31.28 -15.26 -9.08
C ARG A 632 32.55 -14.59 -8.57
N ILE A 633 33.49 -14.24 -9.48
CA ILE A 633 34.75 -13.56 -9.09
C ILE A 633 34.40 -12.23 -8.40
N TYR A 634 33.56 -11.42 -9.02
CA TYR A 634 33.07 -10.18 -8.42
C TYR A 634 32.48 -10.42 -7.03
N SER A 635 31.60 -11.40 -6.91
CA SER A 635 30.90 -11.69 -5.65
C SER A 635 31.88 -12.13 -4.56
N SER A 636 32.84 -12.96 -4.90
CA SER A 636 33.90 -13.40 -3.99
C SER A 636 34.75 -12.23 -3.50
N ASP A 637 35.18 -11.36 -4.42
CA ASP A 637 35.98 -10.18 -4.11
C ASP A 637 35.29 -9.19 -3.20
N ILE A 638 33.96 -9.05 -3.32
CA ILE A 638 33.17 -8.24 -2.39
C ILE A 638 32.70 -8.99 -1.14
N GLY A 639 33.18 -10.24 -0.89
CA GLY A 639 32.86 -11.01 0.30
C GLY A 639 31.44 -11.62 0.32
N MET A 640 30.78 -11.75 -0.82
CA MET A 640 29.48 -12.39 -0.95
C MET A 640 29.58 -13.77 -1.62
N SER A 641 28.64 -14.68 -1.32
CA SER A 641 28.66 -16.06 -1.86
C SER A 641 27.32 -16.41 -2.49
N PHE A 642 27.34 -17.28 -3.50
CA PHE A 642 26.14 -17.83 -4.12
C PHE A 642 25.42 -18.82 -3.20
N GLY A 643 24.11 -18.82 -3.25
CA GLY A 643 23.25 -19.87 -2.72
C GLY A 643 23.06 -20.95 -3.79
N LEU A 644 24.08 -21.79 -4.01
CA LEU A 644 24.13 -22.71 -5.15
C LEU A 644 22.85 -23.56 -5.29
N GLU A 645 22.24 -23.93 -4.17
CA GLU A 645 20.99 -24.70 -4.13
C GLU A 645 19.78 -23.95 -4.72
N LYS A 646 19.93 -22.67 -4.99
CA LYS A 646 18.90 -21.80 -5.57
C LYS A 646 19.34 -21.16 -6.89
N CYS A 647 20.57 -21.40 -7.30
CA CYS A 647 21.04 -21.03 -8.62
C CYS A 647 20.59 -22.07 -9.66
N GLY A 648 20.48 -21.65 -10.91
CA GLY A 648 20.14 -22.56 -12.00
C GLY A 648 20.59 -22.02 -13.35
N ARG A 649 20.80 -22.89 -14.30
CA ARG A 649 21.17 -22.57 -15.68
C ARG A 649 20.19 -23.25 -16.65
N MET A 650 19.97 -22.66 -17.79
CA MET A 650 19.19 -23.27 -18.87
C MET A 650 19.84 -22.94 -20.22
N VAL A 651 19.99 -23.97 -21.02
CA VAL A 651 20.51 -23.85 -22.40
C VAL A 651 19.40 -24.17 -23.39
N THR A 652 19.16 -23.24 -24.32
CA THR A 652 18.21 -23.39 -25.39
C THR A 652 18.97 -23.31 -26.75
N LYS A 653 18.91 -24.36 -27.55
CA LYS A 653 19.46 -24.39 -28.90
C LYS A 653 18.32 -24.47 -29.92
N ARG A 654 18.34 -23.55 -30.91
CA ARG A 654 17.30 -23.46 -31.94
C ARG A 654 15.87 -23.46 -31.36
N GLY A 655 15.68 -22.72 -30.29
CA GLY A 655 14.39 -22.62 -29.60
C GLY A 655 13.96 -23.84 -28.74
N LYS A 656 14.80 -24.88 -28.63
CA LYS A 656 14.55 -26.10 -27.80
C LYS A 656 15.50 -26.15 -26.62
N VAL A 657 14.98 -26.46 -25.44
CA VAL A 657 15.81 -26.69 -24.23
C VAL A 657 16.61 -27.97 -24.41
N ILE A 658 17.90 -27.88 -24.08
CA ILE A 658 18.79 -29.03 -23.95
C ILE A 658 19.35 -29.06 -22.54
N HIS A 659 19.61 -30.27 -22.04
CA HIS A 659 20.23 -30.49 -20.76
C HIS A 659 21.72 -30.80 -20.94
N THR A 660 22.54 -30.16 -20.15
CA THR A 660 23.98 -30.32 -20.13
C THR A 660 24.45 -30.61 -18.69
N GLU A 661 25.72 -30.74 -18.51
CA GLU A 661 26.26 -30.96 -17.16
C GLU A 661 26.18 -29.74 -16.22
N GLY A 662 25.78 -28.57 -16.70
CA GLY A 662 25.83 -27.35 -15.94
C GLY A 662 27.22 -26.74 -15.86
N VAL A 663 27.45 -25.82 -14.91
CA VAL A 663 28.74 -25.13 -14.74
C VAL A 663 29.37 -25.47 -13.41
N SER A 664 30.65 -25.87 -13.43
CA SER A 664 31.45 -26.19 -12.23
C SER A 664 32.10 -24.91 -11.71
N LEU A 665 31.95 -24.64 -10.42
CA LEU A 665 32.59 -23.56 -9.69
C LEU A 665 33.46 -24.15 -8.55
N PRO A 666 34.42 -23.42 -8.02
CA PRO A 666 35.25 -23.92 -6.90
C PRO A 666 34.46 -24.34 -5.66
N GLU A 667 33.35 -23.65 -5.38
CA GLU A 667 32.46 -23.91 -4.26
C GLU A 667 31.37 -24.98 -4.50
N GLY A 668 31.26 -25.48 -5.73
CA GLY A 668 30.26 -26.46 -6.14
C GLY A 668 29.80 -26.27 -7.57
N ARG A 669 28.63 -26.76 -7.91
CA ARG A 669 28.10 -26.76 -9.29
C ARG A 669 26.77 -26.03 -9.38
N ILE A 670 26.56 -25.25 -10.42
CA ILE A 670 25.24 -24.75 -10.85
C ILE A 670 24.73 -25.72 -11.92
N ALA A 671 23.68 -26.46 -11.57
CA ALA A 671 23.05 -27.41 -12.48
C ALA A 671 22.10 -26.74 -13.47
N ASP A 672 21.88 -27.39 -14.61
CA ASP A 672 20.79 -27.04 -15.50
C ASP A 672 19.45 -27.34 -14.80
N ILE A 673 18.44 -26.46 -14.98
CA ILE A 673 17.12 -26.67 -14.40
C ILE A 673 16.40 -27.86 -15.09
N GLU A 674 15.84 -28.77 -14.32
CA GLU A 674 15.13 -29.93 -14.83
C GLU A 674 13.71 -29.53 -15.30
N ASP A 675 12.89 -28.99 -14.40
CA ASP A 675 11.50 -28.67 -14.68
C ASP A 675 11.25 -27.16 -14.88
N ASN A 676 11.46 -26.38 -13.82
CA ASN A 676 11.23 -24.94 -13.83
C ASN A 676 11.99 -24.21 -12.74
N TYR A 677 12.24 -22.92 -12.98
CA TYR A 677 12.79 -21.99 -12.01
C TYR A 677 11.77 -20.89 -11.69
N LYS A 678 11.66 -20.52 -10.43
CA LYS A 678 10.75 -19.47 -10.00
C LYS A 678 11.46 -18.10 -9.96
N TYR A 679 11.34 -17.34 -11.05
CA TYR A 679 11.93 -15.99 -11.13
C TYR A 679 10.87 -14.91 -10.85
N LEU A 680 11.15 -14.01 -9.90
CA LEU A 680 10.27 -12.94 -9.47
C LEU A 680 8.80 -13.40 -9.28
N GLY A 681 8.64 -14.61 -8.73
CA GLY A 681 7.32 -15.16 -8.42
C GLY A 681 6.59 -15.86 -9.58
N ILE A 682 7.14 -15.88 -10.79
CA ILE A 682 6.60 -16.55 -11.97
C ILE A 682 7.46 -17.79 -12.28
N PRO A 683 6.88 -19.00 -12.40
CA PRO A 683 7.61 -20.18 -12.84
C PRO A 683 7.98 -20.07 -14.32
N GLN A 684 9.21 -20.41 -14.63
CA GLN A 684 9.82 -20.33 -15.94
C GLN A 684 10.50 -21.63 -16.32
N ALA A 685 10.44 -21.97 -17.61
CA ALA A 685 11.26 -22.98 -18.27
C ALA A 685 11.75 -22.33 -19.57
N ASN A 686 11.38 -22.81 -20.74
CA ASN A 686 11.57 -22.09 -22.00
C ASN A 686 10.54 -20.95 -22.14
N GLY A 687 10.72 -19.88 -21.35
CA GLY A 687 9.77 -18.78 -21.16
C GLY A 687 8.85 -19.00 -19.95
N HIS A 688 7.88 -18.11 -19.79
CA HIS A 688 6.93 -18.17 -18.66
C HIS A 688 5.98 -19.37 -18.80
N LEU A 689 5.79 -20.13 -17.75
CA LEU A 689 4.80 -21.19 -17.65
C LEU A 689 3.43 -20.57 -17.36
N GLU A 690 2.80 -20.04 -18.41
CA GLU A 690 1.57 -19.23 -18.29
C GLU A 690 0.42 -20.00 -17.70
N GLN A 691 0.15 -21.23 -18.17
CA GLN A 691 -0.95 -22.06 -17.67
C GLN A 691 -0.77 -22.42 -16.19
N ALA A 692 0.44 -22.83 -15.79
CA ALA A 692 0.74 -23.15 -14.40
C ALA A 692 0.56 -21.92 -13.51
N THR A 693 1.00 -20.74 -13.98
CA THR A 693 0.84 -19.47 -13.27
C THR A 693 -0.63 -19.10 -13.12
N ARG A 694 -1.44 -19.21 -14.17
CA ARG A 694 -2.89 -18.93 -14.13
C ARG A 694 -3.60 -19.86 -13.13
N ASN A 695 -3.33 -21.15 -13.23
CA ASN A 695 -3.95 -22.16 -12.35
C ASN A 695 -3.62 -21.88 -10.88
N ALA A 696 -2.35 -21.63 -10.57
CA ALA A 696 -1.90 -21.31 -9.21
C ALA A 696 -2.51 -19.99 -8.68
N ALA A 697 -2.56 -18.96 -9.51
CA ALA A 697 -3.15 -17.68 -9.16
C ALA A 697 -4.66 -17.79 -8.92
N THR A 698 -5.39 -18.46 -9.80
CA THR A 698 -6.85 -18.68 -9.69
C THR A 698 -7.19 -19.51 -8.45
N ALA A 699 -6.49 -20.63 -8.23
CA ALA A 699 -6.69 -21.46 -7.03
C ALA A 699 -6.46 -20.67 -5.74
N LYS A 700 -5.39 -19.88 -5.68
CA LYS A 700 -5.05 -19.02 -4.53
C LYS A 700 -6.06 -17.89 -4.34
N TYR A 701 -6.53 -17.27 -5.41
CA TYR A 701 -7.57 -16.24 -5.38
C TYR A 701 -8.86 -16.80 -4.78
N LEU A 702 -9.38 -17.91 -5.32
CA LEU A 702 -10.61 -18.55 -4.85
C LEU A 702 -10.47 -19.04 -3.40
N GLN A 703 -9.31 -19.56 -3.01
CA GLN A 703 -9.02 -19.89 -1.61
C GLN A 703 -9.18 -18.68 -0.69
N ARG A 704 -8.62 -17.52 -1.07
CA ARG A 704 -8.74 -16.28 -0.30
C ARG A 704 -10.16 -15.74 -0.27
N VAL A 705 -10.90 -15.82 -1.39
CA VAL A 705 -12.33 -15.48 -1.42
C VAL A 705 -13.11 -16.33 -0.40
N ARG A 706 -12.91 -17.65 -0.38
CA ARG A 706 -13.54 -18.55 0.62
C ARG A 706 -13.20 -18.17 2.04
N GLN A 707 -11.93 -17.80 2.34
CA GLN A 707 -11.52 -17.33 3.68
C GLN A 707 -12.26 -16.06 4.09
N VAL A 708 -12.37 -15.06 3.18
CA VAL A 708 -13.11 -13.83 3.42
C VAL A 708 -14.58 -14.11 3.68
N LEU A 709 -15.22 -14.93 2.85
CA LEU A 709 -16.66 -15.21 2.94
C LEU A 709 -17.02 -15.98 4.21
N ARG A 710 -16.15 -16.88 4.69
CA ARG A 710 -16.32 -17.61 5.98
C ARG A 710 -16.11 -16.71 7.20
N SER A 711 -15.52 -15.53 7.03
CA SER A 711 -15.24 -14.61 8.15
C SER A 711 -16.51 -13.93 8.67
N GLN A 712 -16.41 -13.35 9.88
CA GLN A 712 -17.47 -12.58 10.53
C GLN A 712 -17.51 -11.10 10.07
N LEU A 713 -16.90 -10.77 8.94
CA LEU A 713 -16.95 -9.42 8.39
C LEU A 713 -18.36 -9.08 7.88
N MET A 714 -18.73 -7.81 8.00
CA MET A 714 -19.94 -7.23 7.40
C MET A 714 -19.80 -7.18 5.88
N GLY A 715 -20.91 -7.08 5.13
CA GLY A 715 -20.94 -7.11 3.67
C GLY A 715 -19.97 -6.14 3.02
N LYS A 716 -20.01 -4.86 3.45
CA LYS A 716 -19.03 -3.84 3.01
C LYS A 716 -17.57 -4.28 3.19
N ASN A 717 -17.23 -4.81 4.35
CA ASN A 717 -15.87 -5.20 4.68
C ASN A 717 -15.45 -6.49 3.96
N LYS A 718 -16.37 -7.39 3.64
CA LYS A 718 -16.10 -8.56 2.80
C LYS A 718 -15.74 -8.16 1.37
N SER A 719 -16.52 -7.27 0.74
CA SER A 719 -16.18 -6.73 -0.59
C SER A 719 -14.81 -6.04 -0.58
N ARG A 720 -14.53 -5.21 0.40
CA ARG A 720 -13.22 -4.57 0.57
C ARG A 720 -12.09 -5.58 0.77
N ALA A 721 -12.33 -6.64 1.55
CA ALA A 721 -11.33 -7.68 1.78
C ALA A 721 -11.07 -8.50 0.50
N ILE A 722 -12.08 -8.84 -0.28
CA ILE A 722 -11.88 -9.51 -1.58
C ILE A 722 -11.01 -8.62 -2.48
N ASN A 723 -11.35 -7.33 -2.62
CA ASN A 723 -10.61 -6.38 -3.46
C ASN A 723 -9.15 -6.15 -3.00
N SER A 724 -8.87 -6.18 -1.68
CA SER A 724 -7.55 -5.82 -1.14
C SER A 724 -6.69 -7.02 -0.70
N TYR A 725 -7.29 -8.22 -0.55
CA TYR A 725 -6.56 -9.41 -0.12
C TYR A 725 -6.58 -10.54 -1.15
N ALA A 726 -7.73 -10.77 -1.83
CA ALA A 726 -7.82 -11.84 -2.81
C ALA A 726 -7.34 -11.39 -4.21
N LEU A 727 -7.88 -10.31 -4.76
CA LEU A 727 -7.56 -9.82 -6.11
C LEU A 727 -6.07 -9.50 -6.37
N PRO A 728 -5.25 -9.05 -5.41
CA PRO A 728 -3.83 -8.83 -5.66
C PRO A 728 -3.07 -10.05 -6.17
N VAL A 729 -3.57 -11.27 -5.91
CA VAL A 729 -2.99 -12.52 -6.43
C VAL A 729 -3.12 -12.61 -7.97
N ILE A 730 -4.26 -12.19 -8.50
CA ILE A 730 -4.51 -12.11 -9.95
C ILE A 730 -3.80 -10.90 -10.56
N ARG A 731 -3.83 -9.75 -9.86
CA ARG A 731 -3.25 -8.50 -10.33
C ARG A 731 -1.76 -8.60 -10.61
N TYR A 732 -1.02 -9.41 -9.85
CA TYR A 732 0.43 -9.53 -10.00
C TYR A 732 0.84 -10.09 -11.37
N PRO A 733 0.38 -11.29 -11.80
CA PRO A 733 0.71 -11.84 -13.11
C PRO A 733 -0.05 -11.17 -14.27
N ALA A 734 -1.13 -10.41 -14.00
CA ALA A 734 -1.89 -9.72 -15.02
C ALA A 734 -1.02 -8.67 -15.77
N GLY A 735 -1.14 -8.65 -17.10
CA GLY A 735 -0.33 -7.83 -18.00
C GLY A 735 1.05 -8.44 -18.34
N ILE A 736 1.50 -9.47 -17.57
CA ILE A 736 2.73 -10.22 -17.87
C ILE A 736 2.40 -11.50 -18.65
N ILE A 737 1.44 -12.27 -18.17
CA ILE A 737 0.97 -13.49 -18.84
C ILE A 737 -0.39 -13.23 -19.49
N ARG A 738 -0.68 -14.01 -20.54
CA ARG A 738 -1.97 -13.96 -21.24
C ARG A 738 -3.03 -14.72 -20.47
N TRP A 739 -4.23 -14.12 -20.40
CA TRP A 739 -5.42 -14.73 -19.78
C TRP A 739 -6.50 -14.96 -20.84
N PRO A 740 -6.86 -16.20 -21.16
CA PRO A 740 -7.98 -16.51 -22.05
C PRO A 740 -9.30 -15.96 -21.49
N LYS A 741 -10.18 -15.49 -22.38
CA LYS A 741 -11.48 -14.90 -21.99
C LYS A 741 -12.34 -15.89 -21.22
N GLU A 742 -12.30 -17.16 -21.57
CA GLU A 742 -13.04 -18.26 -20.94
C GLU A 742 -12.58 -18.51 -19.50
N GLU A 743 -11.25 -18.48 -19.23
CA GLU A 743 -10.70 -18.65 -17.89
C GLU A 743 -11.06 -17.47 -16.98
N ILE A 744 -11.04 -16.25 -17.53
CA ILE A 744 -11.46 -15.03 -16.82
C ILE A 744 -12.93 -15.15 -16.42
N GLN A 745 -13.80 -15.45 -17.38
CA GLN A 745 -15.24 -15.60 -17.15
C GLN A 745 -15.55 -16.71 -16.14
N THR A 746 -14.90 -17.85 -16.28
CA THR A 746 -15.05 -18.98 -15.34
C THR A 746 -14.69 -18.56 -13.92
N THR A 747 -13.59 -17.81 -13.74
CA THR A 747 -13.16 -17.35 -12.42
C THR A 747 -14.15 -16.33 -11.80
N ASP A 748 -14.73 -15.43 -12.59
CA ASP A 748 -15.75 -14.50 -12.11
C ASP A 748 -17.05 -15.26 -11.76
N VAL A 749 -17.48 -16.22 -12.55
CA VAL A 749 -18.64 -17.08 -12.27
C VAL A 749 -18.43 -17.90 -10.99
N GLU A 750 -17.26 -18.52 -10.79
CA GLU A 750 -16.94 -19.21 -9.55
C GLU A 750 -16.97 -18.27 -8.32
N THR A 751 -16.53 -17.03 -8.48
CA THR A 751 -16.63 -16.02 -7.42
C THR A 751 -18.08 -15.69 -7.07
N GLN A 752 -18.94 -15.54 -8.08
CA GLN A 752 -20.39 -15.32 -7.91
C GLN A 752 -21.06 -16.52 -7.23
N LYS A 753 -20.72 -17.75 -7.62
CA LYS A 753 -21.22 -18.98 -6.97
C LYS A 753 -20.81 -19.02 -5.49
N LEU A 754 -19.57 -18.70 -5.17
CA LEU A 754 -19.10 -18.62 -3.78
C LEU A 754 -19.86 -17.57 -2.96
N LEU A 755 -20.11 -16.39 -3.52
CA LEU A 755 -20.92 -15.35 -2.87
C LEU A 755 -22.34 -15.86 -2.59
N THR A 756 -22.97 -16.53 -3.54
CA THR A 756 -24.31 -17.12 -3.38
C THR A 756 -24.32 -18.19 -2.30
N MET A 757 -23.37 -19.13 -2.32
CA MET A 757 -23.26 -20.22 -1.33
C MET A 757 -23.08 -19.69 0.11
N HIS A 758 -22.45 -18.55 0.27
CA HIS A 758 -22.25 -17.91 1.57
C HIS A 758 -23.31 -16.85 1.92
N GLY A 759 -24.40 -16.75 1.15
CA GLY A 759 -25.50 -15.82 1.36
C GLY A 759 -25.13 -14.34 1.13
N GLY A 760 -24.01 -14.08 0.48
CA GLY A 760 -23.57 -12.72 0.14
C GLY A 760 -24.15 -12.19 -1.17
N PHE A 761 -24.88 -13.02 -1.91
CA PHE A 761 -25.52 -12.67 -3.17
C PHE A 761 -26.77 -13.53 -3.36
N HIS A 762 -27.84 -12.92 -3.85
CA HIS A 762 -29.06 -13.66 -4.14
C HIS A 762 -29.01 -14.26 -5.55
N PRO A 763 -29.38 -15.54 -5.74
CA PRO A 763 -29.20 -16.24 -7.04
C PRO A 763 -29.84 -15.55 -8.24
N ILE A 764 -30.97 -14.91 -8.04
CA ILE A 764 -31.79 -14.27 -9.10
C ILE A 764 -31.38 -12.79 -9.31
N SER A 765 -30.59 -12.21 -8.42
CA SER A 765 -30.11 -10.82 -8.54
C SER A 765 -29.17 -10.62 -9.74
N SER A 766 -29.11 -9.40 -10.26
CA SER A 766 -28.16 -9.04 -11.33
C SER A 766 -26.71 -9.11 -10.89
N THR A 767 -25.93 -9.96 -11.53
CA THR A 767 -24.48 -10.09 -11.27
C THR A 767 -23.73 -8.78 -11.54
N LEU A 768 -24.23 -7.94 -12.46
CA LEU A 768 -23.62 -6.64 -12.76
C LEU A 768 -23.64 -5.69 -11.56
N ARG A 769 -24.67 -5.77 -10.71
CA ARG A 769 -24.79 -4.97 -9.49
C ARG A 769 -23.73 -5.29 -8.43
N LEU A 770 -23.13 -6.46 -8.48
CA LEU A 770 -21.98 -6.80 -7.64
C LEU A 770 -20.82 -5.83 -7.86
N TYR A 771 -20.63 -5.42 -9.11
CA TYR A 771 -19.46 -4.65 -9.56
C TYR A 771 -19.71 -3.15 -9.59
N ALA A 772 -20.95 -2.69 -9.59
CA ALA A 772 -21.28 -1.28 -9.46
C ALA A 772 -20.82 -0.71 -8.11
N SER A 773 -20.51 0.59 -8.08
CA SER A 773 -20.04 1.24 -6.86
C SER A 773 -21.12 1.26 -5.77
N ARG A 774 -20.71 1.25 -4.50
CA ARG A 774 -21.68 1.31 -3.39
C ARG A 774 -22.46 2.63 -3.33
N LYS A 775 -21.92 3.69 -3.89
CA LYS A 775 -22.59 4.99 -3.99
C LYS A 775 -23.70 4.99 -5.04
N GLU A 776 -23.57 4.13 -6.03
CA GLU A 776 -24.53 3.90 -7.11
C GLU A 776 -25.40 2.67 -6.85
N GLY A 777 -25.46 2.20 -5.62
CA GLY A 777 -26.35 1.11 -5.23
C GLY A 777 -25.77 -0.30 -5.42
N GLY A 778 -24.50 -0.44 -5.85
CA GLY A 778 -23.85 -1.73 -6.03
C GLY A 778 -23.14 -2.25 -4.79
N ARG A 779 -22.43 -3.37 -4.91
CA ARG A 779 -21.67 -3.97 -3.82
C ARG A 779 -20.20 -3.53 -3.77
N GLY A 780 -19.72 -2.83 -4.81
CA GLY A 780 -18.35 -2.32 -4.91
C GLY A 780 -17.28 -3.42 -4.97
N LEU A 781 -17.63 -4.58 -5.52
CA LEU A 781 -16.68 -5.64 -5.83
C LEU A 781 -15.97 -5.28 -7.14
N VAL A 782 -14.71 -5.66 -7.28
CA VAL A 782 -13.98 -5.54 -8.54
C VAL A 782 -13.91 -6.94 -9.16
N SER A 783 -14.30 -7.08 -10.44
CA SER A 783 -14.23 -8.36 -11.14
C SER A 783 -12.79 -8.74 -11.49
N VAL A 784 -12.55 -10.03 -11.69
CA VAL A 784 -11.29 -10.55 -12.22
C VAL A 784 -11.04 -9.97 -13.61
N ARG A 785 -12.08 -9.91 -14.44
CA ARG A 785 -12.05 -9.30 -15.78
C ARG A 785 -11.55 -7.85 -15.72
N ALA A 786 -12.19 -6.98 -14.93
CA ALA A 786 -11.79 -5.58 -14.80
C ALA A 786 -10.37 -5.43 -14.24
N THR A 787 -9.95 -6.31 -13.33
CA THR A 787 -8.60 -6.28 -12.76
C THR A 787 -7.53 -6.62 -13.80
N ILE A 788 -7.75 -7.65 -14.62
CA ILE A 788 -6.81 -8.06 -15.68
C ILE A 788 -6.74 -6.98 -16.75
N GLN A 789 -7.87 -6.47 -17.19
CA GLN A 789 -7.95 -5.40 -18.20
C GLN A 789 -7.23 -4.12 -17.74
N ASP A 790 -7.49 -3.65 -16.51
CA ASP A 790 -6.85 -2.47 -15.93
C ASP A 790 -5.31 -2.62 -15.85
N GLU A 791 -4.83 -3.79 -15.43
CA GLU A 791 -3.39 -4.05 -15.33
C GLU A 791 -2.74 -4.20 -16.72
N THR A 792 -3.41 -4.87 -17.67
CA THR A 792 -2.92 -5.02 -19.05
C THR A 792 -2.82 -3.66 -19.73
N SER A 793 -3.86 -2.82 -19.62
CA SER A 793 -3.85 -1.45 -20.17
C SER A 793 -2.77 -0.56 -19.54
N LYS A 794 -2.56 -0.67 -18.23
CA LYS A 794 -1.48 0.06 -17.54
C LYS A 794 -0.08 -0.37 -17.99
N ILE A 795 0.12 -1.65 -18.22
CA ILE A 795 1.38 -2.18 -18.71
C ILE A 795 1.60 -1.76 -20.16
N HIS A 796 0.59 -1.88 -21.03
CA HIS A 796 0.69 -1.43 -22.42
C HIS A 796 1.01 0.08 -22.50
N LYS A 797 0.31 0.91 -21.72
CA LYS A 797 0.61 2.33 -21.62
C LYS A 797 2.06 2.59 -21.20
N TYR A 798 2.55 1.87 -20.18
CA TYR A 798 3.93 1.98 -19.73
C TYR A 798 4.95 1.61 -20.83
N ILE A 799 4.72 0.49 -21.53
CA ILE A 799 5.59 0.08 -22.64
C ILE A 799 5.58 1.14 -23.74
N LYS A 800 4.40 1.64 -24.12
CA LYS A 800 4.26 2.68 -25.17
C LYS A 800 4.97 3.99 -24.81
N GLU A 801 4.93 4.39 -23.53
CA GLU A 801 5.60 5.60 -23.05
C GLU A 801 7.13 5.45 -23.02
N LYS A 802 7.67 4.25 -22.76
CA LYS A 802 9.11 4.00 -22.63
C LYS A 802 9.77 3.51 -23.91
N ALA A 803 9.06 2.87 -24.82
CA ALA A 803 9.59 2.32 -26.06
C ALA A 803 10.40 3.32 -26.93
N PRO A 804 10.12 4.64 -26.97
CA PRO A 804 10.93 5.57 -27.73
C PRO A 804 12.37 5.75 -27.23
N THR A 805 12.63 5.43 -25.96
CA THR A 805 13.95 5.59 -25.30
C THR A 805 14.56 4.29 -24.84
N ASP A 806 13.87 3.17 -24.97
CA ASP A 806 14.27 1.85 -24.51
C ASP A 806 14.05 0.83 -25.63
N ASP A 807 15.13 0.43 -26.28
CA ASP A 807 15.09 -0.48 -27.43
C ASP A 807 14.51 -1.86 -27.10
N VAL A 808 14.69 -2.31 -25.86
CA VAL A 808 14.13 -3.59 -25.40
C VAL A 808 12.61 -3.49 -25.25
N LEU A 809 12.12 -2.39 -24.69
CA LEU A 809 10.68 -2.13 -24.61
C LEU A 809 10.07 -1.80 -25.98
N SER A 810 10.84 -1.25 -26.93
CA SER A 810 10.43 -1.11 -28.34
C SER A 810 10.15 -2.48 -28.95
N GLU A 811 11.04 -3.46 -28.74
CA GLU A 811 10.81 -4.84 -29.20
C GLU A 811 9.63 -5.50 -28.44
N CYS A 812 9.48 -5.21 -27.15
CA CYS A 812 8.32 -5.65 -26.39
C CYS A 812 7.01 -5.11 -26.97
N LEU A 813 6.97 -3.84 -27.35
CA LEU A 813 5.81 -3.22 -28.01
C LEU A 813 5.50 -3.87 -29.36
N ARG A 814 6.53 -4.13 -30.17
CA ARG A 814 6.38 -4.84 -31.45
C ARG A 814 5.79 -6.25 -31.28
N GLN A 815 6.13 -6.94 -30.21
CA GLN A 815 5.60 -8.27 -29.87
C GLN A 815 4.22 -8.22 -29.20
N TRP A 816 3.73 -7.04 -28.83
CA TRP A 816 2.43 -6.87 -28.20
C TRP A 816 1.30 -7.12 -29.20
N ARG A 817 0.26 -7.81 -28.79
CA ARG A 817 -0.93 -8.05 -29.61
C ARG A 817 -2.08 -7.19 -29.12
N THR A 818 -2.67 -6.40 -30.01
CA THR A 818 -3.81 -5.52 -29.72
C THR A 818 -5.09 -6.25 -29.38
N GLU A 819 -5.23 -7.52 -29.77
CA GLU A 819 -6.41 -8.36 -29.47
C GLU A 819 -6.65 -8.60 -27.95
N ASP A 820 -5.62 -8.37 -27.14
CA ASP A 820 -5.72 -8.55 -25.68
C ASP A 820 -6.23 -7.29 -24.94
N GLU A 821 -6.48 -6.18 -25.64
CA GLU A 821 -6.77 -4.87 -25.05
C GLU A 821 -8.26 -4.54 -24.93
N MET A 822 -9.11 -5.06 -25.76
CA MET A 822 -10.50 -4.64 -25.82
C MET A 822 -11.46 -5.78 -25.35
N LEU A 823 -11.79 -5.71 -24.09
CA LEU A 823 -13.02 -6.35 -23.62
C LEU A 823 -14.11 -5.27 -23.64
N GLU A 824 -15.09 -5.40 -24.52
CA GLU A 824 -16.24 -4.50 -24.61
C GLU A 824 -16.85 -4.24 -23.23
N GLU A 825 -17.19 -2.97 -22.95
CA GLU A 825 -17.99 -2.63 -21.79
C GLU A 825 -19.39 -3.26 -21.96
N GLY A 826 -19.73 -4.16 -21.07
CA GLY A 826 -21.05 -4.77 -21.06
C GLY A 826 -22.13 -3.78 -20.60
N PRO A 827 -23.41 -4.10 -20.80
CA PRO A 827 -24.53 -3.23 -20.37
C PRO A 827 -24.49 -2.95 -18.87
N SER A 828 -24.93 -1.74 -18.48
CA SER A 828 -25.10 -1.38 -17.06
C SER A 828 -26.23 -2.20 -16.43
N TRP A 829 -26.14 -2.46 -15.11
CA TRP A 829 -27.24 -3.11 -14.38
C TRP A 829 -28.48 -2.22 -14.31
N GLU A 830 -28.31 -0.92 -14.37
CA GLU A 830 -29.35 0.10 -14.31
C GLU A 830 -30.27 0.05 -15.52
N ASP A 831 -29.76 -0.36 -16.68
CA ASP A 831 -30.51 -0.48 -17.93
C ASP A 831 -31.38 -1.74 -18.00
N LYS A 832 -31.18 -2.71 -17.10
CA LYS A 832 -31.99 -3.92 -17.08
C LYS A 832 -33.44 -3.61 -16.71
N PRO A 833 -34.43 -4.05 -17.53
CA PRO A 833 -35.85 -3.67 -17.34
C PRO A 833 -36.35 -3.93 -15.94
N LEU A 834 -36.16 -5.12 -15.40
CA LEU A 834 -36.64 -5.53 -14.07
C LEU A 834 -35.67 -5.11 -12.96
N HIS A 835 -34.41 -5.47 -13.09
CA HIS A 835 -33.44 -5.26 -12.01
C HIS A 835 -33.07 -3.79 -11.80
N GLY A 836 -33.06 -2.97 -12.88
CA GLY A 836 -32.75 -1.54 -12.82
C GLY A 836 -33.95 -0.66 -12.44
N MET A 837 -35.18 -1.19 -12.45
CA MET A 837 -36.40 -0.43 -12.25
C MET A 837 -36.40 0.42 -10.95
N TYR A 838 -36.01 -0.14 -9.83
CA TYR A 838 -35.92 0.60 -8.57
C TYR A 838 -34.94 1.79 -8.65
N HIS A 839 -33.80 1.57 -9.28
CA HIS A 839 -32.77 2.61 -9.43
C HIS A 839 -33.28 3.76 -10.29
N ARG A 840 -33.86 3.46 -11.46
CA ARG A 840 -34.44 4.47 -12.36
C ARG A 840 -35.53 5.28 -11.65
N ASN A 841 -36.44 4.59 -10.95
CA ASN A 841 -37.53 5.28 -10.24
C ASN A 841 -37.05 6.22 -9.14
N ILE A 842 -36.00 5.85 -8.39
CA ILE A 842 -35.46 6.74 -7.34
C ILE A 842 -34.60 7.87 -7.92
N THR A 843 -34.04 7.70 -9.11
CA THR A 843 -33.24 8.76 -9.77
C THR A 843 -34.10 9.98 -10.09
N GLU A 844 -35.38 9.77 -10.41
CA GLU A 844 -36.30 10.83 -10.75
C GLU A 844 -36.79 11.63 -9.52
N VAL A 845 -36.89 11.00 -8.36
CA VAL A 845 -37.58 11.56 -7.19
C VAL A 845 -36.71 11.75 -5.95
N ALA A 846 -35.45 11.23 -5.91
CA ALA A 846 -34.62 11.22 -4.72
C ALA A 846 -33.14 11.39 -5.01
N ASP A 847 -32.39 11.92 -4.02
CA ASP A 847 -30.94 11.99 -4.04
C ASP A 847 -30.34 10.56 -3.92
N LEU A 848 -29.71 10.08 -4.99
CA LEU A 848 -29.10 8.76 -5.07
C LEU A 848 -28.05 8.51 -3.99
N ASN A 849 -27.20 9.52 -3.71
CA ASN A 849 -26.14 9.37 -2.70
C ASN A 849 -26.74 9.15 -1.31
N LYS A 850 -27.84 9.84 -0.98
CA LYS A 850 -28.55 9.66 0.29
C LYS A 850 -29.29 8.34 0.31
N SER A 851 -29.94 7.97 -0.79
CA SER A 851 -30.71 6.73 -0.93
C SER A 851 -29.85 5.47 -0.76
N TYR A 852 -28.59 5.49 -1.19
CA TYR A 852 -27.66 4.38 -1.05
C TYR A 852 -26.68 4.52 0.11
N GLN A 853 -26.76 5.59 0.92
CA GLN A 853 -25.84 5.82 2.05
C GLN A 853 -25.83 4.68 3.07
N TRP A 854 -26.91 3.94 3.21
CA TRP A 854 -27.01 2.78 4.10
C TRP A 854 -26.02 1.66 3.72
N LEU A 855 -25.69 1.47 2.44
CA LEU A 855 -24.66 0.52 2.00
C LEU A 855 -23.29 0.85 2.59
N GLU A 856 -23.01 2.13 2.82
CA GLU A 856 -21.76 2.59 3.40
C GLU A 856 -21.79 2.68 4.94
N ARG A 857 -22.91 3.04 5.55
CA ARG A 857 -22.99 3.39 6.97
C ARG A 857 -23.67 2.35 7.87
N ALA A 858 -24.64 1.60 7.38
CA ALA A 858 -25.47 0.73 8.23
C ALA A 858 -24.74 -0.49 8.82
N GLY A 859 -23.61 -0.89 8.27
CA GLY A 859 -22.82 -2.00 8.80
C GLY A 859 -23.58 -3.33 8.87
N LEU A 860 -24.36 -3.64 7.84
CA LEU A 860 -25.21 -4.81 7.79
C LEU A 860 -24.43 -6.12 7.62
N LYS A 861 -25.00 -7.22 8.08
CA LYS A 861 -24.53 -8.57 7.74
C LYS A 861 -24.63 -8.76 6.24
N ASP A 862 -23.72 -9.53 5.68
CA ASP A 862 -23.62 -9.78 4.24
C ASP A 862 -24.93 -10.33 3.64
N SER A 863 -25.58 -11.29 4.30
CA SER A 863 -26.85 -11.85 3.89
C SER A 863 -28.02 -10.85 3.95
N THR A 864 -28.04 -9.99 4.98
CA THR A 864 -29.08 -8.94 5.09
C THR A 864 -28.94 -7.91 3.97
N GLU A 865 -27.70 -7.50 3.66
CA GLU A 865 -27.41 -6.60 2.55
C GLU A 865 -27.83 -7.21 1.21
N ALA A 866 -27.53 -8.50 0.99
CA ALA A 866 -27.92 -9.24 -0.21
C ALA A 866 -29.43 -9.30 -0.39
N LEU A 867 -30.19 -9.56 0.69
CA LEU A 867 -31.66 -9.60 0.65
C LEU A 867 -32.29 -8.23 0.34
N ILE A 868 -31.76 -7.15 0.92
CA ILE A 868 -32.26 -5.80 0.64
C ILE A 868 -32.04 -5.45 -0.83
N LEU A 869 -30.85 -5.77 -1.37
CA LEU A 869 -30.54 -5.56 -2.78
C LEU A 869 -31.45 -6.39 -3.69
N ALA A 870 -31.66 -7.66 -3.35
CA ALA A 870 -32.58 -8.54 -4.09
C ALA A 870 -34.03 -8.02 -4.08
N ALA A 871 -34.48 -7.45 -2.96
CA ALA A 871 -35.79 -6.82 -2.88
C ALA A 871 -35.90 -5.59 -3.81
N GLN A 872 -34.85 -4.76 -3.86
CA GLN A 872 -34.79 -3.62 -4.76
C GLN A 872 -34.78 -4.02 -6.24
N GLU A 873 -34.18 -5.16 -6.57
CA GLU A 873 -34.12 -5.72 -7.93
C GLU A 873 -35.34 -6.55 -8.32
N GLN A 874 -36.36 -6.65 -7.50
CA GLN A 874 -37.50 -7.54 -7.69
C GLN A 874 -37.06 -9.03 -7.83
N ALA A 875 -35.94 -9.39 -7.24
CA ALA A 875 -35.35 -10.73 -7.35
C ALA A 875 -35.83 -11.71 -6.25
N LEU A 876 -36.65 -11.26 -5.30
CA LEU A 876 -37.23 -12.15 -4.30
C LEU A 876 -38.39 -12.94 -4.90
N SER A 877 -38.46 -14.24 -4.62
CA SER A 877 -39.58 -15.09 -5.04
C SER A 877 -40.86 -14.66 -4.31
N THR A 878 -41.68 -13.87 -4.97
CA THR A 878 -43.02 -13.48 -4.56
C THR A 878 -44.02 -14.23 -5.40
N ARG A 879 -45.25 -14.41 -4.90
CA ARG A 879 -46.31 -15.11 -5.66
C ARG A 879 -46.62 -14.47 -7.02
N ALA A 880 -46.49 -13.16 -7.13
CA ALA A 880 -46.62 -12.44 -8.40
C ALA A 880 -45.53 -12.84 -9.39
N ILE A 881 -44.26 -12.92 -8.94
CA ILE A 881 -43.12 -13.36 -9.77
C ILE A 881 -43.25 -14.85 -10.13
N GLU A 882 -43.64 -15.71 -9.17
CA GLU A 882 -43.82 -17.12 -9.39
C GLU A 882 -44.94 -17.40 -10.45
N ALA A 883 -46.00 -16.57 -10.42
CA ALA A 883 -47.11 -16.70 -11.37
C ALA A 883 -46.80 -16.08 -12.75
N GLN A 884 -46.25 -14.88 -12.79
CA GLN A 884 -46.11 -14.07 -14.01
C GLN A 884 -44.80 -14.33 -14.78
N ILE A 885 -43.72 -14.70 -14.07
CA ILE A 885 -42.38 -14.86 -14.66
C ILE A 885 -41.95 -16.30 -14.71
N TYR A 886 -42.12 -17.05 -13.62
CA TYR A 886 -41.68 -18.45 -13.56
C TYR A 886 -42.74 -19.45 -13.94
N HIS A 887 -44.01 -19.02 -14.00
CA HIS A 887 -45.17 -19.89 -14.31
C HIS A 887 -45.28 -21.14 -13.42
N THR A 888 -44.71 -21.06 -12.20
CA THR A 888 -44.71 -22.15 -11.21
C THR A 888 -45.95 -22.15 -10.32
N ARG A 889 -46.76 -21.07 -10.42
CA ARG A 889 -47.98 -20.88 -9.64
C ARG A 889 -49.07 -20.22 -10.49
N GLN A 890 -50.34 -20.51 -10.24
CA GLN A 890 -51.45 -19.89 -10.95
C GLN A 890 -51.96 -18.60 -10.25
N ASP A 891 -52.01 -18.58 -8.91
CA ASP A 891 -52.53 -17.46 -8.13
C ASP A 891 -51.43 -16.49 -7.69
N PRO A 892 -51.40 -15.27 -8.24
CA PRO A 892 -50.43 -14.23 -7.87
C PRO A 892 -50.74 -13.48 -6.57
N ARG A 893 -51.91 -13.73 -5.95
CA ARG A 893 -52.40 -12.94 -4.81
C ARG A 893 -51.56 -13.14 -3.56
N CYS A 894 -51.45 -12.03 -2.82
CA CYS A 894 -50.64 -11.96 -1.57
C CYS A 894 -51.17 -13.00 -0.54
N ARG A 895 -50.21 -13.77 0.02
CA ARG A 895 -50.50 -14.79 1.06
C ARG A 895 -51.07 -14.16 2.36
N LEU A 896 -50.86 -12.86 2.55
CA LEU A 896 -51.29 -12.13 3.76
C LEU A 896 -52.64 -11.50 3.62
N CYS A 897 -52.85 -10.66 2.58
CA CYS A 897 -54.14 -9.96 2.36
C CYS A 897 -55.09 -10.71 1.42
N LYS A 898 -54.58 -11.59 0.56
CA LYS A 898 -55.31 -12.38 -0.47
C LYS A 898 -56.05 -11.52 -1.53
N GLU A 899 -55.89 -10.22 -1.53
CA GLU A 899 -56.61 -9.25 -2.39
C GLU A 899 -55.79 -8.84 -3.61
N ALA A 900 -54.58 -8.37 -3.39
CA ALA A 900 -53.72 -7.82 -4.42
C ALA A 900 -52.54 -8.80 -4.77
N PRO A 901 -51.92 -8.66 -5.95
CA PRO A 901 -50.73 -9.46 -6.30
C PRO A 901 -49.62 -9.27 -5.29
N GLU A 902 -48.97 -10.39 -4.88
CA GLU A 902 -47.86 -10.38 -3.95
C GLU A 902 -46.58 -9.89 -4.62
N THR A 903 -46.43 -8.57 -4.74
CA THR A 903 -45.17 -7.95 -5.18
C THR A 903 -44.34 -7.53 -3.96
N VAL A 904 -43.02 -7.30 -4.15
CA VAL A 904 -42.16 -6.78 -3.10
C VAL A 904 -42.67 -5.41 -2.58
N GLN A 905 -43.20 -4.57 -3.48
CA GLN A 905 -43.80 -3.29 -3.14
C GLN A 905 -45.07 -3.47 -2.29
N HIS A 906 -45.97 -4.37 -2.69
CA HIS A 906 -47.20 -4.67 -1.94
C HIS A 906 -46.85 -5.18 -0.51
N ILE A 907 -45.96 -6.12 -0.35
CA ILE A 907 -45.54 -6.61 0.95
C ILE A 907 -45.00 -5.48 1.82
N ARG A 908 -44.29 -4.53 1.21
CA ARG A 908 -43.72 -3.37 1.90
C ARG A 908 -44.74 -2.34 2.35
N CYS A 909 -45.76 -2.08 1.53
CA CYS A 909 -46.82 -1.13 1.84
C CYS A 909 -47.83 -1.65 2.89
N TRP A 910 -48.08 -2.95 2.92
CA TRP A 910 -48.99 -3.60 3.86
C TRP A 910 -48.52 -3.55 5.32
N GLN A 911 -47.20 -3.36 5.57
CA GLN A 911 -46.61 -3.23 6.89
C GLN A 911 -47.03 -1.98 7.70
N GLY A 912 -47.68 -1.00 7.09
CA GLY A 912 -48.21 0.17 7.82
C GLY A 912 -49.34 -0.16 8.82
N LYS A 913 -49.87 -1.38 8.82
CA LYS A 913 -51.02 -1.78 9.67
C LYS A 913 -50.81 -3.01 10.57
N HIS A 914 -49.80 -3.86 10.36
CA HIS A 914 -49.51 -5.05 11.22
C HIS A 914 -48.02 -5.39 11.27
N THR A 915 -47.56 -5.69 12.44
CA THR A 915 -46.19 -5.90 12.94
C THR A 915 -45.22 -6.77 12.14
N TRP A 916 -43.99 -6.32 12.04
CA TRP A 916 -42.78 -6.95 11.45
C TRP A 916 -42.42 -8.37 11.93
N ASN A 917 -43.07 -8.89 12.96
CA ASN A 917 -42.71 -10.16 13.60
C ASN A 917 -43.18 -11.44 12.85
N ALA A 918 -44.01 -11.31 11.84
CA ALA A 918 -44.56 -12.47 11.11
C ALA A 918 -43.72 -12.89 9.86
N ILE A 919 -42.76 -12.05 9.41
CA ILE A 919 -41.99 -12.29 8.16
C ILE A 919 -40.57 -12.84 8.43
N THR A 920 -40.11 -12.76 9.68
CA THR A 920 -38.75 -13.22 10.09
C THR A 920 -38.75 -14.61 10.75
N LYS A 921 -39.88 -15.31 10.78
CA LYS A 921 -39.95 -16.73 11.03
C LYS A 921 -40.08 -17.47 9.69
#